data_713052172ded3c00b3358c58be83fbbc
#
_entry.id   713052172ded3c00b3358c58be83fbbc
#
_cell.length_a   1.000
_cell.length_b   1.000
_cell.length_c   1.000
_cell.angle_alpha   90.00
_cell.angle_beta   90.00
_cell.angle_gamma   90.00
#
_symmetry.space_group_name_H-M   'P 1'
#
loop_
_entity.id
_entity.type
_entity.pdbx_description
1 polymer ?
#
loop_
_entity_poly.entity_id
_entity_poly.type
_entity_poly.pdbx_seq_one_letter_code
_entity_poly.pdbx_strand_id
1 'polypeptide(L)'
;MLNVQLKRKRTFAQSVLFVVFLLSSTLAFAQNKVTGTVTDKSGEPLAGVNVLEKGTTNGCITDLDGKYSIEVKRGQTLIFTFIGFTKKEVQVNQSAINVVMEEDSQTLDEVVVVGYGSMTRKDVTSSITTVKADDLNVGVYTNPAQLLQGKVPGLTIANTSDPNGSASISLRGTSSLREGAAMEPYYVIDGVPGVSLSLIAPEDIESIDVLRDASATAIYGSKAANGVIIVTTKKGSKNGKTNVNYSGYVAIDNTLKTLDMMNASELLAYANANNVDLSPYYDVNNPADTNWQDEVLRSGFSHNHNISINGGNEKTTYSASLNYIDREGVVRGTSMDRITARSFLQTKTLKDHLDLSVSVNASITNKQTASTENQGRSVLDAMYYYNPLVPVKNADGSWYANTSISQSYNPLSMVYEDQYKTKEKMLQGIAKATLHIIDGLDWNLNLSYQNEQYIYSNYNTTQSQLPNISSRHGQASRSTKENIKKQMETYVNYDHVFADKHKLGLMAGYSWEQNDDNDGFGLTAYNFYDDYLKYYNMGLANNMDIDGINSDNKLSTLRMISFYGRVNYSFNSKYLFQATIRRDGSSAFGKNNRWGTFPSVSLAWRITEENFMKNQKVFDDLKFRIGYGVSGNSLGFDAYTAQQTYGASGWFTYVDPVTGSSSSYRTLAATKNANPDLKWERTGMFNVGIDFGFFNNRLTGTIEYYDKRTKDLIYDYPVSTNRYPYGTMTANVGEISNKGIELTINATPVMTNNFTWNTTLNIAHNKNNVESLSNDTYSVNYRDYGNPDVGGYATTNVQRLMEGSPVGQFYVWEWAGYNEDGGSIFNDYDTEGNLIGTTDAPDDGDRRKAGSAQPKVTFGWNNAFTYKNWSLTAF
;
A
#
# COMPACT_ATOMS: atom_id res chain seq x y z
N MET A 1 23.90 -48.91 20.67
CA MET A 1 23.24 -47.95 21.61
C MET A 1 21.98 -47.29 21.06
N LEU A 2 21.69 -47.39 19.76
CA LEU A 2 20.47 -46.70 19.16
C LEU A 2 19.16 -47.49 19.38
N ASN A 3 19.19 -48.77 19.63
CA ASN A 3 17.97 -49.60 19.78
C ASN A 3 17.32 -49.58 21.18
N VAL A 4 18.00 -49.04 22.17
CA VAL A 4 17.45 -48.97 23.54
C VAL A 4 16.64 -47.68 23.79
N GLN A 5 16.95 -46.62 23.06
CA GLN A 5 16.20 -45.34 23.18
C GLN A 5 14.85 -45.35 22.46
N LEU A 6 14.68 -46.14 21.42
CA LEU A 6 13.40 -46.25 20.68
C LEU A 6 12.35 -47.10 21.45
N LYS A 7 12.77 -48.08 22.27
CA LYS A 7 11.85 -48.87 23.13
C LYS A 7 11.30 -48.03 24.32
N ARG A 8 12.14 -47.13 24.91
CA ARG A 8 11.69 -46.27 26.03
C ARG A 8 10.68 -45.20 25.63
N LYS A 9 10.77 -44.66 24.40
CA LYS A 9 9.80 -43.67 23.92
C LYS A 9 8.42 -44.30 23.59
N ARG A 10 8.38 -45.53 23.14
CA ARG A 10 7.11 -46.24 22.87
C ARG A 10 6.35 -46.61 24.13
N THR A 11 7.03 -46.99 25.21
CA THR A 11 6.39 -47.33 26.51
C THR A 11 5.89 -46.11 27.23
N PHE A 12 6.54 -44.96 27.11
CA PHE A 12 6.08 -43.71 27.72
C PHE A 12 4.81 -43.16 27.02
N ALA A 13 4.78 -43.22 25.67
CA ALA A 13 3.59 -42.82 24.92
C ALA A 13 2.35 -43.73 25.18
N GLN A 14 2.56 -45.04 25.37
CA GLN A 14 1.47 -45.95 25.69
C GLN A 14 0.97 -45.79 27.13
N SER A 15 1.82 -45.41 28.07
CA SER A 15 1.43 -45.13 29.46
C SER A 15 0.68 -43.82 29.60
N VAL A 16 1.02 -42.80 28.80
CA VAL A 16 0.29 -41.52 28.77
C VAL A 16 -1.10 -41.71 28.13
N LEU A 17 -1.20 -42.51 27.07
CA LEU A 17 -2.51 -42.81 26.45
C LEU A 17 -3.45 -43.60 27.38
N PHE A 18 -2.89 -44.49 28.23
CA PHE A 18 -3.69 -45.29 29.16
C PHE A 18 -4.17 -44.47 30.37
N VAL A 19 -3.40 -43.49 30.82
CA VAL A 19 -3.80 -42.56 31.89
C VAL A 19 -4.86 -41.56 31.40
N VAL A 20 -4.80 -41.12 30.14
CA VAL A 20 -5.82 -40.26 29.53
C VAL A 20 -7.13 -41.02 29.33
N PHE A 21 -7.09 -42.35 29.07
CA PHE A 21 -8.30 -43.16 28.90
C PHE A 21 -8.97 -43.54 30.23
N LEU A 22 -8.22 -43.58 31.35
CA LEU A 22 -8.75 -43.88 32.69
C LEU A 22 -9.33 -42.63 33.40
N LEU A 23 -9.02 -41.42 32.95
CA LEU A 23 -9.57 -40.16 33.48
C LEU A 23 -10.86 -39.71 32.79
N SER A 24 -11.33 -40.41 31.76
CA SER A 24 -12.55 -40.07 31.03
C SER A 24 -13.81 -40.80 31.46
N SER A 25 -13.74 -41.63 32.49
CA SER A 25 -14.88 -42.46 32.94
C SER A 25 -15.27 -42.25 34.40
N THR A 26 -15.65 -41.03 34.76
CA THR A 26 -16.60 -40.76 35.85
C THR A 26 -16.93 -39.28 35.91
N LEU A 27 -18.08 -38.91 35.38
CA LEU A 27 -18.97 -37.84 35.88
C LEU A 27 -20.21 -37.76 34.98
N ALA A 28 -21.10 -38.74 35.12
CA ALA A 28 -22.49 -38.58 34.69
C ALA A 28 -23.17 -37.62 35.67
N PHE A 29 -23.13 -36.30 35.36
CA PHE A 29 -23.99 -35.34 36.05
C PHE A 29 -25.30 -35.20 35.29
N ALA A 30 -26.41 -35.32 36.01
CA ALA A 30 -27.76 -35.10 35.48
C ALA A 30 -27.85 -33.69 34.85
N GLN A 31 -27.93 -33.63 33.54
CA GLN A 31 -28.25 -32.40 32.79
C GLN A 31 -29.78 -32.22 32.86
N ASN A 32 -30.22 -31.00 33.21
CA ASN A 32 -31.64 -30.66 33.17
C ASN A 32 -31.98 -30.02 31.84
N LYS A 33 -33.01 -30.49 31.16
CA LYS A 33 -33.53 -29.92 29.92
C LYS A 33 -34.21 -28.58 30.22
N VAL A 34 -33.63 -27.51 29.64
CA VAL A 34 -34.17 -26.15 29.70
C VAL A 34 -34.81 -25.79 28.35
N THR A 35 -36.04 -25.32 28.41
CA THR A 35 -36.82 -24.94 27.23
C THR A 35 -37.30 -23.49 27.36
N GLY A 36 -37.66 -22.84 26.29
CA GLY A 36 -38.25 -21.49 26.31
C GLY A 36 -38.49 -20.95 24.92
N THR A 37 -39.03 -19.73 24.86
CA THR A 37 -39.29 -19.00 23.63
C THR A 37 -38.51 -17.69 23.67
N VAL A 38 -37.88 -17.34 22.57
CA VAL A 38 -37.17 -16.07 22.37
C VAL A 38 -38.04 -15.20 21.47
N THR A 39 -38.34 -13.98 21.92
CA THR A 39 -39.16 -13.01 21.19
C THR A 39 -38.43 -11.66 21.13
N ASP A 40 -38.88 -10.78 20.25
CA ASP A 40 -38.52 -9.37 20.27
C ASP A 40 -39.39 -8.59 21.30
N LYS A 41 -39.22 -7.25 21.39
CA LYS A 41 -40.03 -6.39 22.27
C LYS A 41 -41.51 -6.30 21.84
N SER A 42 -41.82 -6.56 20.58
CA SER A 42 -43.19 -6.58 20.05
C SER A 42 -43.93 -7.91 20.37
N GLY A 43 -43.19 -8.92 20.85
CA GLY A 43 -43.66 -10.26 21.10
C GLY A 43 -43.59 -11.20 19.90
N GLU A 44 -42.95 -10.78 18.79
CA GLU A 44 -42.74 -11.63 17.62
C GLU A 44 -41.65 -12.67 17.90
N PRO A 45 -41.88 -13.97 17.56
CA PRO A 45 -40.91 -15.01 17.81
C PRO A 45 -39.65 -14.85 16.95
N LEU A 46 -38.47 -14.97 17.55
CA LEU A 46 -37.20 -14.89 16.87
C LEU A 46 -36.67 -16.29 16.53
N ALA A 47 -36.76 -16.66 15.26
CA ALA A 47 -36.19 -17.88 14.73
C ALA A 47 -34.69 -17.73 14.42
N GLY A 48 -33.88 -18.77 14.75
CA GLY A 48 -32.45 -18.72 14.44
C GLY A 48 -31.57 -18.04 15.51
N VAL A 49 -32.10 -17.70 16.67
CA VAL A 49 -31.31 -17.21 17.79
C VAL A 49 -30.37 -18.30 18.28
N ASN A 50 -29.09 -18.03 18.34
CA ASN A 50 -28.10 -18.94 18.89
C ASN A 50 -28.15 -18.89 20.43
N VAL A 51 -28.40 -20.01 21.06
CA VAL A 51 -28.48 -20.18 22.51
C VAL A 51 -27.31 -21.05 22.93
N LEU A 52 -26.31 -20.47 23.63
CA LEU A 52 -25.07 -21.14 24.00
C LEU A 52 -24.89 -21.15 25.52
N GLU A 53 -24.48 -22.25 26.10
CA GLU A 53 -24.04 -22.30 27.50
C GLU A 53 -22.70 -21.60 27.65
N LYS A 54 -22.64 -20.57 28.51
CA LYS A 54 -21.46 -19.73 28.70
C LYS A 54 -20.21 -20.52 29.05
N GLY A 55 -19.19 -20.41 28.21
CA GLY A 55 -17.90 -21.07 28.43
C GLY A 55 -17.82 -22.51 27.91
N THR A 56 -18.80 -22.98 27.14
CA THR A 56 -18.81 -24.32 26.53
C THR A 56 -19.17 -24.26 25.05
N THR A 57 -19.09 -25.40 24.36
CA THR A 57 -19.61 -25.56 22.98
C THR A 57 -21.03 -26.12 22.96
N ASN A 58 -21.69 -26.28 24.12
CA ASN A 58 -23.04 -26.76 24.21
C ASN A 58 -24.04 -25.66 23.84
N GLY A 59 -24.74 -25.82 22.72
CA GLY A 59 -25.65 -24.81 22.20
C GLY A 59 -26.74 -25.39 21.31
N CYS A 60 -27.78 -24.59 21.08
CA CYS A 60 -28.85 -24.88 20.13
C CYS A 60 -29.31 -23.58 19.46
N ILE A 61 -30.17 -23.71 18.45
CA ILE A 61 -30.77 -22.62 17.73
C ILE A 61 -32.27 -22.64 17.92
N THR A 62 -32.93 -21.46 18.02
CA THR A 62 -34.40 -21.41 18.12
C THR A 62 -35.04 -21.82 16.78
N ASP A 63 -36.19 -22.52 16.88
CA ASP A 63 -37.02 -22.88 15.72
C ASP A 63 -37.83 -21.70 15.15
N LEU A 64 -38.71 -21.97 14.17
CA LEU A 64 -39.53 -20.94 13.50
C LEU A 64 -40.52 -20.26 14.47
N ASP A 65 -40.88 -20.90 15.56
CA ASP A 65 -41.74 -20.35 16.62
C ASP A 65 -40.91 -19.67 17.75
N GLY A 66 -39.61 -19.48 17.54
CA GLY A 66 -38.69 -18.92 18.53
C GLY A 66 -38.37 -19.86 19.69
N LYS A 67 -38.78 -21.13 19.63
CA LYS A 67 -38.59 -22.10 20.75
C LYS A 67 -37.19 -22.72 20.71
N TYR A 68 -36.61 -22.90 21.88
CA TYR A 68 -35.33 -23.59 22.05
C TYR A 68 -35.40 -24.67 23.12
N SER A 69 -34.44 -25.58 23.04
CA SER A 69 -34.30 -26.67 24.01
C SER A 69 -32.82 -27.04 24.14
N ILE A 70 -32.27 -26.89 25.32
CA ILE A 70 -30.85 -27.15 25.61
C ILE A 70 -30.70 -27.91 26.94
N GLU A 71 -29.75 -28.81 27.02
CA GLU A 71 -29.42 -29.53 28.23
C GLU A 71 -28.31 -28.81 29.00
N VAL A 72 -28.66 -28.19 30.14
CA VAL A 72 -27.74 -27.34 30.92
C VAL A 72 -27.98 -27.54 32.42
N LYS A 73 -26.95 -27.45 33.22
CA LYS A 73 -27.03 -27.53 34.68
C LYS A 73 -27.65 -26.25 35.25
N ARG A 74 -28.47 -26.42 36.32
CA ARG A 74 -29.01 -25.29 37.05
C ARG A 74 -27.89 -24.43 37.64
N GLY A 75 -28.00 -23.11 37.51
CA GLY A 75 -26.99 -22.15 37.94
C GLY A 75 -26.01 -21.70 36.82
N GLN A 76 -25.98 -22.40 35.68
CA GLN A 76 -25.21 -21.96 34.52
C GLN A 76 -25.87 -20.76 33.83
N THR A 77 -25.14 -20.05 32.96
CA THR A 77 -25.63 -18.89 32.20
C THR A 77 -25.79 -19.28 30.74
N LEU A 78 -26.96 -19.03 30.16
CA LEU A 78 -27.21 -19.12 28.74
C LEU A 78 -26.95 -17.75 28.09
N ILE A 79 -26.31 -17.77 26.93
CA ILE A 79 -26.04 -16.61 26.09
C ILE A 79 -26.93 -16.71 24.86
N PHE A 80 -27.74 -15.69 24.65
CA PHE A 80 -28.61 -15.53 23.50
C PHE A 80 -27.97 -14.50 22.55
N THR A 81 -27.69 -14.92 21.30
CA THR A 81 -27.14 -14.04 20.26
C THR A 81 -27.93 -14.19 18.98
N PHE A 82 -28.31 -13.08 18.38
CA PHE A 82 -29.01 -13.03 17.12
C PHE A 82 -28.55 -11.79 16.33
N ILE A 83 -28.48 -11.90 15.02
CA ILE A 83 -28.02 -10.78 14.18
C ILE A 83 -29.06 -9.64 14.26
N GLY A 84 -28.62 -8.45 14.60
CA GLY A 84 -29.49 -7.28 14.80
C GLY A 84 -30.10 -7.16 16.19
N PHE A 85 -29.68 -8.00 17.15
CA PHE A 85 -30.17 -7.95 18.54
C PHE A 85 -29.01 -7.92 19.54
N THR A 86 -29.20 -7.18 20.61
CA THR A 86 -28.24 -7.12 21.72
C THR A 86 -28.08 -8.49 22.38
N LYS A 87 -26.85 -8.93 22.55
CA LYS A 87 -26.51 -10.16 23.27
C LYS A 87 -27.14 -10.14 24.67
N LYS A 88 -27.87 -11.19 25.03
CA LYS A 88 -28.50 -11.35 26.35
C LYS A 88 -27.97 -12.55 27.09
N GLU A 89 -27.59 -12.35 28.35
CA GLU A 89 -27.15 -13.42 29.24
C GLU A 89 -28.22 -13.69 30.31
N VAL A 90 -28.64 -14.94 30.46
CA VAL A 90 -29.68 -15.34 31.40
C VAL A 90 -29.20 -16.53 32.22
N GLN A 91 -29.27 -16.42 33.55
CA GLN A 91 -28.90 -17.53 34.45
C GLN A 91 -30.02 -18.57 34.51
N VAL A 92 -29.67 -19.83 34.42
CA VAL A 92 -30.61 -20.97 34.46
C VAL A 92 -31.07 -21.23 35.89
N ASN A 93 -32.20 -20.65 36.26
CA ASN A 93 -32.80 -20.82 37.58
C ASN A 93 -34.04 -21.74 37.57
N GLN A 94 -34.63 -22.00 36.40
CA GLN A 94 -35.84 -22.78 36.17
C GLN A 94 -35.74 -23.54 34.83
N SER A 95 -36.63 -24.55 34.65
CA SER A 95 -36.62 -25.40 33.43
C SER A 95 -37.31 -24.78 32.22
N ALA A 96 -38.05 -23.68 32.37
CA ALA A 96 -38.67 -22.93 31.29
C ALA A 96 -38.27 -21.47 31.42
N ILE A 97 -37.53 -20.92 30.41
CA ILE A 97 -37.00 -19.56 30.42
C ILE A 97 -37.36 -18.89 29.09
N ASN A 98 -38.31 -17.97 29.13
CA ASN A 98 -38.61 -17.12 27.96
C ASN A 98 -37.72 -15.86 27.98
N VAL A 99 -37.21 -15.49 26.82
CA VAL A 99 -36.25 -14.37 26.67
C VAL A 99 -36.79 -13.37 25.65
N VAL A 100 -36.90 -12.11 26.06
CA VAL A 100 -37.16 -10.99 25.13
C VAL A 100 -35.80 -10.39 24.76
N MET A 101 -35.45 -10.42 23.51
CA MET A 101 -34.26 -9.75 23.00
C MET A 101 -34.59 -8.31 22.61
N GLU A 102 -33.62 -7.44 22.77
CA GLU A 102 -33.71 -6.06 22.36
C GLU A 102 -32.96 -5.90 21.04
N GLU A 103 -33.60 -5.22 20.08
CA GLU A 103 -32.90 -4.90 18.83
C GLU A 103 -31.59 -4.18 19.13
N ASP A 104 -30.54 -4.67 18.50
CA ASP A 104 -29.24 -4.03 18.61
C ASP A 104 -29.21 -2.79 17.70
N SER A 105 -29.42 -1.63 18.31
CA SER A 105 -29.21 -0.34 17.64
C SER A 105 -27.72 -0.08 17.31
N GLN A 106 -26.82 -1.03 17.62
CA GLN A 106 -25.37 -0.91 17.50
C GLN A 106 -24.83 -0.91 16.06
N THR A 107 -25.62 -1.17 15.04
CA THR A 107 -25.16 -0.90 13.65
C THR A 107 -24.85 0.58 13.40
N LEU A 108 -25.29 1.48 14.30
CA LEU A 108 -24.98 2.92 14.27
C LEU A 108 -23.83 3.33 15.20
N ASP A 109 -23.35 2.46 16.06
CA ASP A 109 -22.26 2.72 17.00
C ASP A 109 -20.90 2.17 16.53
N GLU A 110 -20.76 1.90 15.22
CA GLU A 110 -19.46 1.55 14.63
C GLU A 110 -18.43 2.63 14.97
N VAL A 111 -17.32 2.19 15.60
CA VAL A 111 -16.22 3.07 15.97
C VAL A 111 -15.26 3.19 14.79
N VAL A 112 -14.98 4.41 14.40
CA VAL A 112 -14.06 4.75 13.30
C VAL A 112 -12.84 5.44 13.89
N VAL A 113 -11.65 5.08 13.43
CA VAL A 113 -10.40 5.75 13.84
C VAL A 113 -10.24 7.04 13.04
N VAL A 114 -10.15 8.17 13.76
CA VAL A 114 -10.16 9.53 13.16
C VAL A 114 -8.85 10.30 13.38
N GLY A 115 -7.74 9.60 13.58
CA GLY A 115 -6.46 10.17 13.93
C GLY A 115 -6.42 10.68 15.38
N TYR A 116 -5.46 10.21 16.16
CA TYR A 116 -5.31 10.51 17.58
C TYR A 116 -6.57 10.31 18.44
N GLY A 117 -7.44 9.35 18.05
CA GLY A 117 -8.66 9.02 18.73
C GLY A 117 -9.63 8.24 17.85
N SER A 118 -10.77 7.88 18.43
CA SER A 118 -11.85 7.19 17.74
C SER A 118 -13.17 7.91 17.98
N MET A 119 -14.06 7.86 17.00
CA MET A 119 -15.41 8.44 17.07
C MET A 119 -16.45 7.42 16.61
N THR A 120 -17.66 7.53 17.10
CA THR A 120 -18.77 6.76 16.53
C THR A 120 -19.08 7.27 15.11
N ARG A 121 -19.37 6.35 14.18
CA ARG A 121 -19.63 6.66 12.76
C ARG A 121 -20.71 7.74 12.58
N LYS A 122 -21.70 7.76 13.45
CA LYS A 122 -22.77 8.79 13.49
C LYS A 122 -22.23 10.19 13.76
N ASP A 123 -21.16 10.33 14.55
CA ASP A 123 -20.57 11.61 14.95
C ASP A 123 -19.49 12.11 13.96
N VAL A 124 -19.11 11.29 12.96
CA VAL A 124 -18.11 11.67 11.95
C VAL A 124 -18.68 12.71 10.98
N THR A 125 -17.98 13.84 10.83
CA THR A 125 -18.32 14.94 9.91
C THR A 125 -17.63 14.87 8.57
N SER A 126 -16.63 13.97 8.44
CA SER A 126 -15.70 13.86 7.33
C SER A 126 -15.92 12.57 6.51
N SER A 127 -15.23 12.47 5.37
CA SER A 127 -15.30 11.31 4.46
C SER A 127 -14.31 10.24 4.89
N ILE A 128 -14.81 9.18 5.52
CA ILE A 128 -14.00 8.03 5.96
C ILE A 128 -14.66 6.74 5.49
N THR A 129 -13.88 5.85 4.90
CA THR A 129 -14.30 4.49 4.55
C THR A 129 -13.55 3.50 5.41
N THR A 130 -14.28 2.69 6.17
CA THR A 130 -13.74 1.59 6.98
C THR A 130 -13.94 0.27 6.25
N VAL A 131 -12.89 -0.52 6.13
CA VAL A 131 -12.91 -1.89 5.61
C VAL A 131 -12.44 -2.82 6.72
N LYS A 132 -13.32 -3.72 7.17
CA LYS A 132 -13.01 -4.69 8.25
C LYS A 132 -12.23 -5.88 7.68
N ALA A 133 -11.59 -6.65 8.56
CA ALA A 133 -10.80 -7.83 8.17
C ALA A 133 -11.58 -8.80 7.27
N ASP A 134 -12.85 -9.06 7.59
CA ASP A 134 -13.71 -10.00 6.84
C ASP A 134 -14.11 -9.47 5.45
N ASP A 135 -14.00 -8.16 5.22
CA ASP A 135 -14.32 -7.51 3.95
C ASP A 135 -13.08 -7.28 3.07
N LEU A 136 -11.87 -7.52 3.58
CA LEU A 136 -10.63 -7.38 2.81
C LEU A 136 -10.56 -8.42 1.69
N ASN A 137 -9.89 -8.06 0.60
CA ASN A 137 -9.66 -9.01 -0.50
C ASN A 137 -8.78 -10.17 -0.02
N VAL A 138 -9.09 -11.38 -0.47
CA VAL A 138 -8.31 -12.58 -0.20
C VAL A 138 -7.41 -12.86 -1.41
N GLY A 139 -6.14 -13.19 -1.17
CA GLY A 139 -5.17 -13.47 -2.23
C GLY A 139 -3.74 -13.40 -1.75
N VAL A 140 -2.80 -13.60 -2.68
CA VAL A 140 -1.36 -13.46 -2.40
C VAL A 140 -0.97 -11.99 -2.51
N TYR A 141 -1.08 -11.28 -1.41
CA TYR A 141 -0.75 -9.86 -1.34
C TYR A 141 0.50 -9.65 -0.46
N THR A 142 1.45 -8.89 -0.97
CA THR A 142 2.68 -8.53 -0.27
C THR A 142 2.58 -7.18 0.44
N ASN A 143 1.62 -6.35 0.02
CA ASN A 143 1.33 -5.04 0.59
C ASN A 143 -0.13 -4.99 1.05
N PRO A 144 -0.42 -4.71 2.34
CA PRO A 144 -1.78 -4.62 2.87
C PRO A 144 -2.70 -3.64 2.13
N ALA A 145 -2.17 -2.61 1.49
CA ALA A 145 -2.99 -1.69 0.72
C ALA A 145 -3.65 -2.35 -0.50
N GLN A 146 -3.05 -3.42 -1.07
CA GLN A 146 -3.64 -4.19 -2.18
C GLN A 146 -4.96 -4.87 -1.77
N LEU A 147 -5.16 -5.13 -0.47
CA LEU A 147 -6.40 -5.69 0.07
C LEU A 147 -7.61 -4.77 -0.11
N LEU A 148 -7.36 -3.47 -0.37
CA LEU A 148 -8.38 -2.44 -0.54
C LEU A 148 -8.85 -2.25 -1.99
N GLN A 149 -8.29 -2.98 -2.95
CA GLN A 149 -8.65 -2.81 -4.37
C GLN A 149 -10.16 -2.98 -4.57
N GLY A 150 -10.81 -1.95 -5.14
CA GLY A 150 -12.25 -1.90 -5.37
C GLY A 150 -13.13 -1.77 -4.12
N LYS A 151 -12.55 -1.70 -2.92
CA LYS A 151 -13.30 -1.56 -1.65
C LYS A 151 -13.56 -0.10 -1.28
N VAL A 152 -12.77 0.84 -1.79
CA VAL A 152 -12.82 2.25 -1.44
C VAL A 152 -13.02 3.08 -2.72
N PRO A 153 -14.10 3.90 -2.82
CA PRO A 153 -14.30 4.74 -3.99
C PRO A 153 -13.19 5.80 -4.12
N GLY A 154 -12.76 6.04 -5.36
CA GLY A 154 -11.68 6.98 -5.66
C GLY A 154 -10.26 6.50 -5.30
N LEU A 155 -10.11 5.29 -4.75
CA LEU A 155 -8.82 4.64 -4.54
C LEU A 155 -8.50 3.76 -5.74
N THR A 156 -7.40 4.05 -6.42
CA THR A 156 -6.86 3.23 -7.51
C THR A 156 -5.59 2.55 -7.08
N ILE A 157 -5.48 1.27 -7.37
CA ILE A 157 -4.32 0.44 -7.04
C ILE A 157 -3.88 -0.25 -8.32
N ALA A 158 -2.71 0.12 -8.82
CA ALA A 158 -2.06 -0.57 -9.94
C ALA A 158 -1.12 -1.63 -9.36
N ASN A 159 -1.53 -2.89 -9.49
CA ASN A 159 -0.73 -4.03 -9.04
C ASN A 159 0.36 -4.34 -10.06
N THR A 160 1.45 -4.90 -9.58
CA THR A 160 2.50 -5.49 -10.39
C THR A 160 2.50 -7.01 -10.25
N SER A 161 2.87 -7.71 -11.31
CA SER A 161 3.06 -9.17 -11.30
C SER A 161 4.39 -9.58 -10.65
N ASP A 162 5.34 -8.65 -10.52
CA ASP A 162 6.60 -8.90 -9.83
C ASP A 162 6.33 -9.04 -8.31
N PRO A 163 6.72 -10.17 -7.67
CA PRO A 163 6.59 -10.37 -6.23
C PRO A 163 7.37 -9.32 -5.42
N ASN A 164 8.36 -8.67 -6.00
CA ASN A 164 9.22 -7.65 -5.39
C ASN A 164 8.75 -6.22 -5.66
N GLY A 165 7.85 -6.05 -6.63
CA GLY A 165 7.36 -4.75 -7.04
C GLY A 165 6.38 -4.15 -6.03
N SER A 166 6.35 -2.82 -5.97
CA SER A 166 5.39 -2.08 -5.17
C SER A 166 4.14 -1.75 -6.00
N ALA A 167 2.96 -1.94 -5.42
CA ALA A 167 1.74 -1.44 -6.03
C ALA A 167 1.73 0.10 -5.98
N SER A 168 1.38 0.74 -7.09
CA SER A 168 1.14 2.19 -7.12
C SER A 168 -0.28 2.48 -6.61
N ILE A 169 -0.39 3.39 -5.63
CA ILE A 169 -1.65 3.69 -4.95
C ILE A 169 -1.94 5.17 -5.08
N SER A 170 -3.10 5.51 -5.61
CA SER A 170 -3.56 6.88 -5.75
C SER A 170 -4.98 7.06 -5.22
N LEU A 171 -5.22 8.16 -4.51
CA LEU A 171 -6.53 8.50 -3.94
C LEU A 171 -7.00 9.86 -4.48
N ARG A 172 -8.16 9.86 -5.17
CA ARG A 172 -8.76 11.08 -5.76
C ARG A 172 -7.81 11.80 -6.73
N GLY A 173 -7.06 11.02 -7.53
CA GLY A 173 -6.18 11.53 -8.57
C GLY A 173 -4.86 12.12 -8.07
N THR A 174 -3.97 12.41 -9.01
CA THR A 174 -2.63 12.96 -8.78
C THR A 174 -2.69 14.40 -8.28
N SER A 175 -1.93 14.70 -7.23
CA SER A 175 -1.86 16.04 -6.62
C SER A 175 -0.46 16.61 -6.51
N SER A 176 0.53 16.00 -7.13
CA SER A 176 1.91 16.49 -7.23
C SER A 176 2.49 16.18 -8.60
N LEU A 177 3.54 16.89 -9.00
CA LEU A 177 4.37 16.57 -10.18
C LEU A 177 5.60 15.74 -9.79
N ARG A 178 5.79 15.46 -8.50
CA ARG A 178 6.88 14.62 -7.98
C ARG A 178 6.44 13.16 -8.00
N GLU A 179 7.39 12.26 -8.06
CA GLU A 179 7.17 10.82 -8.16
C GLU A 179 7.19 10.12 -6.78
N GLY A 180 6.83 8.82 -6.75
CA GLY A 180 6.92 7.96 -5.59
C GLY A 180 6.04 8.41 -4.42
N ALA A 181 6.60 8.46 -3.22
CA ALA A 181 5.88 8.77 -1.98
C ALA A 181 5.11 10.10 -2.00
N ALA A 182 5.52 11.06 -2.86
CA ALA A 182 4.80 12.33 -3.04
C ALA A 182 3.39 12.18 -3.62
N MET A 183 3.08 11.06 -4.26
CA MET A 183 1.78 10.77 -4.88
C MET A 183 0.95 9.74 -4.07
N GLU A 184 1.57 9.04 -3.12
CA GLU A 184 0.92 8.00 -2.34
C GLU A 184 0.18 8.53 -1.11
N PRO A 185 -0.89 7.84 -0.64
CA PRO A 185 -1.50 8.11 0.65
C PRO A 185 -0.51 7.90 1.80
N TYR A 186 -0.69 8.63 2.89
CA TYR A 186 0.14 8.49 4.07
C TYR A 186 -0.36 7.34 4.97
N TYR A 187 0.53 6.47 5.40
CA TYR A 187 0.18 5.31 6.21
C TYR A 187 0.36 5.58 7.71
N VAL A 188 -0.60 5.11 8.50
CA VAL A 188 -0.57 5.15 9.96
C VAL A 188 -0.91 3.75 10.47
N ILE A 189 -0.02 3.14 11.25
CA ILE A 189 -0.24 1.79 11.80
C ILE A 189 -0.35 1.85 13.31
N ASP A 190 -1.46 1.38 13.86
CA ASP A 190 -1.77 1.44 15.30
C ASP A 190 -1.57 2.85 15.89
N GLY A 191 -1.88 3.90 15.10
CA GLY A 191 -1.72 5.30 15.49
C GLY A 191 -0.27 5.82 15.47
N VAL A 192 0.67 5.09 14.85
CA VAL A 192 2.04 5.57 14.58
C VAL A 192 2.17 5.93 13.12
N PRO A 193 2.47 7.20 12.80
CA PRO A 193 2.53 7.66 11.42
C PRO A 193 3.81 7.26 10.69
N GLY A 194 3.68 6.96 9.37
CA GLY A 194 4.79 6.71 8.45
C GLY A 194 5.53 5.39 8.68
N VAL A 195 4.85 4.40 9.17
CA VAL A 195 5.35 3.03 9.34
C VAL A 195 5.26 2.28 8.02
N SER A 196 6.25 1.44 7.74
CA SER A 196 6.23 0.57 6.57
C SER A 196 5.14 -0.51 6.68
N LEU A 197 4.31 -0.64 5.64
CA LEU A 197 3.29 -1.68 5.56
C LEU A 197 3.87 -3.10 5.51
N SER A 198 5.13 -3.26 5.09
CA SER A 198 5.81 -4.57 5.05
C SER A 198 6.10 -5.17 6.44
N LEU A 199 5.93 -4.40 7.52
CA LEU A 199 6.01 -4.87 8.91
C LEU A 199 4.73 -5.56 9.39
N ILE A 200 3.64 -5.53 8.63
CA ILE A 200 2.34 -6.07 9.05
C ILE A 200 1.89 -7.16 8.08
N ALA A 201 1.66 -8.34 8.62
CA ALA A 201 1.02 -9.42 7.86
C ALA A 201 -0.47 -9.09 7.65
N PRO A 202 -1.04 -9.36 6.46
CA PRO A 202 -2.47 -9.16 6.18
C PRO A 202 -3.39 -9.80 7.23
N GLU A 203 -3.01 -10.97 7.73
CA GLU A 203 -3.76 -11.76 8.73
C GLU A 203 -3.83 -11.10 10.12
N ASP A 204 -2.92 -10.16 10.40
CA ASP A 204 -2.88 -9.42 11.67
C ASP A 204 -3.75 -8.15 11.65
N ILE A 205 -4.35 -7.82 10.51
CA ILE A 205 -5.19 -6.61 10.36
C ILE A 205 -6.58 -6.87 10.97
N GLU A 206 -7.08 -5.91 11.75
CA GLU A 206 -8.45 -5.85 12.26
C GLU A 206 -9.35 -4.99 11.37
N SER A 207 -8.85 -3.80 10.97
CA SER A 207 -9.54 -2.89 10.07
C SER A 207 -8.56 -1.95 9.36
N ILE A 208 -9.01 -1.41 8.23
CA ILE A 208 -8.34 -0.33 7.52
C ILE A 208 -9.33 0.82 7.34
N ASP A 209 -8.98 2.00 7.85
CA ASP A 209 -9.74 3.23 7.70
C ASP A 209 -9.05 4.14 6.68
N VAL A 210 -9.78 4.53 5.63
CA VAL A 210 -9.26 5.41 4.58
C VAL A 210 -9.90 6.80 4.73
N LEU A 211 -9.07 7.78 5.09
CA LEU A 211 -9.44 9.18 5.26
C LEU A 211 -9.25 9.89 3.92
N ARG A 212 -10.35 10.34 3.31
CA ARG A 212 -10.37 10.79 1.91
C ARG A 212 -10.48 12.30 1.73
N ASP A 213 -10.98 13.03 2.71
CA ASP A 213 -11.14 14.48 2.63
C ASP A 213 -10.17 15.25 3.55
N ALA A 214 -10.00 16.54 3.28
CA ALA A 214 -9.07 17.37 4.02
C ALA A 214 -9.51 17.60 5.48
N SER A 215 -10.79 17.48 5.84
CA SER A 215 -11.26 17.59 7.23
C SER A 215 -10.85 16.38 8.07
N ALA A 216 -10.88 15.18 7.49
CA ALA A 216 -10.37 13.97 8.14
C ALA A 216 -8.83 13.99 8.26
N THR A 217 -8.16 14.46 7.21
CA THR A 217 -6.70 14.31 7.07
C THR A 217 -5.89 15.46 7.62
N ALA A 218 -6.50 16.65 7.88
CA ALA A 218 -5.80 17.87 8.33
C ALA A 218 -4.99 17.68 9.62
N ILE A 219 -5.39 16.75 10.48
CA ILE A 219 -4.65 16.43 11.70
C ILE A 219 -3.24 15.85 11.40
N TYR A 220 -3.04 15.27 10.21
CA TYR A 220 -1.75 14.80 9.70
C TYR A 220 -1.00 15.86 8.87
N GLY A 221 -1.63 17.02 8.62
CA GLY A 221 -1.03 18.25 8.10
C GLY A 221 -0.34 18.10 6.76
N SER A 222 0.97 18.33 6.78
CA SER A 222 1.81 18.33 5.59
C SER A 222 2.05 16.96 4.94
N LYS A 223 1.55 15.87 5.49
CA LYS A 223 1.72 14.52 4.95
C LYS A 223 0.45 13.96 4.31
N ALA A 224 -0.62 14.76 4.27
CA ALA A 224 -1.96 14.25 4.06
C ALA A 224 -2.64 14.69 2.75
N ALA A 225 -1.90 15.31 1.82
CA ALA A 225 -2.44 15.80 0.55
C ALA A 225 -3.10 14.70 -0.30
N ASN A 226 -2.58 13.48 -0.21
CA ASN A 226 -3.05 12.32 -0.97
C ASN A 226 -3.95 11.38 -0.15
N GLY A 227 -4.47 11.86 1.02
CA GLY A 227 -5.24 11.03 1.93
C GLY A 227 -4.39 10.30 2.95
N VAL A 228 -5.05 9.60 3.87
CA VAL A 228 -4.40 8.82 4.93
C VAL A 228 -5.06 7.45 5.02
N ILE A 229 -4.25 6.41 5.11
CA ILE A 229 -4.68 5.03 5.32
C ILE A 229 -4.23 4.60 6.73
N ILE A 230 -5.20 4.35 7.61
CA ILE A 230 -4.96 3.92 8.99
C ILE A 230 -5.19 2.43 9.07
N VAL A 231 -4.17 1.68 9.44
CA VAL A 231 -4.24 0.23 9.67
C VAL A 231 -4.31 -0.02 11.17
N THR A 232 -5.38 -0.68 11.60
CA THR A 232 -5.53 -1.16 12.98
C THR A 232 -5.27 -2.65 13.01
N THR A 233 -4.36 -3.09 13.88
CA THR A 233 -4.01 -4.50 14.01
C THR A 233 -4.78 -5.16 15.15
N LYS A 234 -4.96 -6.50 15.06
CA LYS A 234 -5.63 -7.32 16.05
C LYS A 234 -4.95 -7.21 17.41
N LYS A 235 -5.72 -6.90 18.44
CA LYS A 235 -5.29 -6.81 19.84
C LYS A 235 -5.71 -8.04 20.64
N GLY A 236 -5.23 -8.14 21.87
CA GLY A 236 -5.62 -9.22 22.78
C GLY A 236 -7.09 -9.14 23.20
N SER A 237 -7.70 -10.28 23.45
CA SER A 237 -9.08 -10.40 23.93
C SER A 237 -9.14 -10.17 25.45
N LYS A 238 -10.19 -9.48 25.93
CA LYS A 238 -10.41 -9.20 27.35
C LYS A 238 -11.21 -10.29 28.10
N ASN A 239 -11.58 -11.39 27.41
CA ASN A 239 -12.51 -12.38 27.94
C ASN A 239 -11.89 -13.43 28.87
N GLY A 240 -10.66 -13.27 29.29
CA GLY A 240 -9.93 -14.21 30.17
C GLY A 240 -9.43 -15.47 29.48
N LYS A 241 -9.62 -15.61 28.16
CA LYS A 241 -9.19 -16.78 27.38
C LYS A 241 -8.04 -16.46 26.47
N THR A 242 -7.13 -17.42 26.34
CA THR A 242 -6.08 -17.40 25.33
C THR A 242 -6.54 -18.18 24.11
N ASN A 243 -6.48 -17.55 22.94
CA ASN A 243 -6.79 -18.17 21.66
C ASN A 243 -5.51 -18.34 20.87
N VAL A 244 -5.34 -19.49 20.26
CA VAL A 244 -4.28 -19.78 19.29
C VAL A 244 -4.94 -20.02 17.95
N ASN A 245 -4.55 -19.26 16.94
CA ASN A 245 -5.08 -19.38 15.60
C ASN A 245 -3.94 -19.71 14.64
N TYR A 246 -4.20 -20.61 13.74
CA TYR A 246 -3.37 -20.87 12.56
C TYR A 246 -4.20 -20.61 11.32
N SER A 247 -3.62 -19.85 10.38
CA SER A 247 -4.16 -19.67 9.05
C SER A 247 -3.05 -19.86 8.01
N GLY A 248 -3.39 -20.41 6.87
CA GLY A 248 -2.45 -20.62 5.79
C GLY A 248 -3.18 -20.85 4.48
N TYR A 249 -2.50 -20.55 3.40
CA TYR A 249 -2.98 -20.82 2.04
C TYR A 249 -1.82 -21.18 1.11
N VAL A 250 -2.17 -21.81 0.02
CA VAL A 250 -1.32 -22.03 -1.15
C VAL A 250 -1.97 -21.36 -2.35
N ALA A 251 -1.15 -20.86 -3.27
CA ALA A 251 -1.63 -20.23 -4.48
C ALA A 251 -0.72 -20.54 -5.66
N ILE A 252 -1.31 -20.49 -6.85
CA ILE A 252 -0.60 -20.63 -8.12
C ILE A 252 -0.92 -19.39 -8.95
N ASP A 253 0.12 -18.62 -9.26
CA ASP A 253 0.03 -17.45 -10.11
C ASP A 253 0.38 -17.84 -11.55
N ASN A 254 -0.50 -17.52 -12.49
CA ASN A 254 -0.30 -17.76 -13.91
C ASN A 254 -0.36 -16.44 -14.68
N THR A 255 0.31 -16.38 -15.80
CA THR A 255 0.21 -15.28 -16.74
C THR A 255 -1.23 -15.19 -17.27
N LEU A 256 -1.85 -14.02 -17.19
CA LEU A 256 -3.22 -13.81 -17.65
C LEU A 256 -3.32 -13.91 -19.18
N LYS A 257 -2.33 -13.37 -19.89
CA LYS A 257 -2.25 -13.34 -21.35
C LYS A 257 -0.78 -13.20 -21.76
N THR A 258 -0.43 -13.88 -22.85
CA THR A 258 0.82 -13.70 -23.58
C THR A 258 0.56 -12.92 -24.87
N LEU A 259 1.58 -12.33 -25.45
CA LEU A 259 1.49 -11.70 -26.78
C LEU A 259 1.52 -12.79 -27.85
N ASP A 260 0.76 -12.56 -28.92
CA ASP A 260 0.78 -13.38 -30.12
C ASP A 260 1.99 -12.95 -30.98
N MET A 261 3.11 -13.64 -30.77
CA MET A 261 4.37 -13.37 -31.45
C MET A 261 4.55 -14.34 -32.61
N MET A 262 5.22 -13.88 -33.65
CA MET A 262 5.56 -14.76 -34.79
C MET A 262 6.45 -15.92 -34.34
N ASN A 263 6.06 -17.13 -34.68
CA ASN A 263 6.92 -18.31 -34.60
C ASN A 263 7.97 -18.31 -35.73
N ALA A 264 8.88 -19.27 -35.75
CA ALA A 264 9.97 -19.32 -36.70
C ALA A 264 9.47 -19.38 -38.16
N SER A 265 8.41 -20.17 -38.43
CA SER A 265 7.85 -20.33 -39.78
C SER A 265 7.14 -19.08 -40.26
N GLU A 266 6.42 -18.38 -39.38
CA GLU A 266 5.74 -17.13 -39.67
C GLU A 266 6.74 -16.01 -39.93
N LEU A 267 7.81 -15.93 -39.12
CA LEU A 267 8.86 -14.93 -39.30
C LEU A 267 9.60 -15.12 -40.62
N LEU A 268 9.95 -16.36 -40.97
CA LEU A 268 10.55 -16.65 -42.26
C LEU A 268 9.61 -16.36 -43.45
N ALA A 269 8.34 -16.70 -43.34
CA ALA A 269 7.35 -16.38 -44.35
C ALA A 269 7.21 -14.85 -44.55
N TYR A 270 7.14 -14.11 -43.44
CA TYR A 270 7.09 -12.65 -43.46
C TYR A 270 8.34 -12.03 -44.10
N ALA A 271 9.53 -12.49 -43.69
CA ALA A 271 10.80 -12.03 -44.24
C ALA A 271 10.91 -12.28 -45.74
N ASN A 272 10.55 -13.50 -46.19
CA ASN A 272 10.52 -13.83 -47.61
C ASN A 272 9.54 -12.98 -48.43
N ALA A 273 8.33 -12.74 -47.91
CA ALA A 273 7.33 -11.90 -48.52
C ALA A 273 7.76 -10.44 -48.68
N ASN A 274 8.61 -9.95 -47.76
CA ASN A 274 9.11 -8.58 -47.75
C ASN A 274 10.56 -8.43 -48.25
N ASN A 275 11.14 -9.49 -48.80
CA ASN A 275 12.52 -9.52 -49.29
C ASN A 275 13.58 -9.16 -48.22
N VAL A 276 13.33 -9.53 -46.96
CA VAL A 276 14.25 -9.33 -45.84
C VAL A 276 15.13 -10.57 -45.69
N ASP A 277 16.45 -10.38 -45.80
CA ASP A 277 17.41 -11.47 -45.57
C ASP A 277 17.69 -11.63 -44.08
N LEU A 278 17.20 -12.70 -43.49
CA LEU A 278 17.46 -13.06 -42.07
C LEU A 278 18.67 -14.01 -41.91
N SER A 279 19.27 -14.47 -43.00
CA SER A 279 20.35 -15.46 -42.95
C SER A 279 21.56 -15.07 -42.09
N PRO A 280 21.91 -13.78 -41.87
CA PRO A 280 22.99 -13.41 -40.96
C PRO A 280 22.65 -13.59 -39.48
N TYR A 281 21.38 -13.84 -39.12
CA TYR A 281 20.89 -13.77 -37.73
C TYR A 281 20.53 -15.14 -37.13
N TYR A 282 20.73 -16.25 -37.87
CA TYR A 282 20.44 -17.62 -37.40
C TYR A 282 21.19 -18.67 -38.25
N ASP A 283 21.21 -19.91 -37.77
CA ASP A 283 21.75 -21.03 -38.57
C ASP A 283 20.75 -21.50 -39.62
N VAL A 284 20.96 -21.15 -40.85
CA VAL A 284 20.05 -21.45 -41.97
C VAL A 284 19.86 -22.95 -42.21
N ASN A 285 20.83 -23.80 -41.79
CA ASN A 285 20.77 -25.25 -41.94
C ASN A 285 19.98 -25.90 -40.79
N ASN A 286 19.88 -25.25 -39.67
CA ASN A 286 19.17 -25.78 -38.47
C ASN A 286 18.47 -24.68 -37.72
N PRO A 287 17.42 -24.04 -38.31
CA PRO A 287 16.64 -23.00 -37.63
C PRO A 287 15.94 -23.58 -36.40
N ALA A 288 16.04 -22.90 -35.28
CA ALA A 288 15.22 -23.22 -34.13
C ALA A 288 13.79 -22.68 -34.27
N ASP A 289 12.91 -23.09 -33.40
CA ASP A 289 11.55 -22.53 -33.22
C ASP A 289 11.33 -22.34 -31.72
N THR A 290 11.91 -21.27 -31.19
CA THR A 290 11.95 -21.00 -29.74
C THR A 290 10.84 -20.02 -29.37
N ASN A 291 9.88 -20.47 -28.59
CA ASN A 291 8.92 -19.58 -27.93
C ASN A 291 9.55 -18.98 -26.66
N TRP A 292 10.07 -17.78 -26.76
CA TRP A 292 10.76 -17.12 -25.65
C TRP A 292 9.84 -16.78 -24.47
N GLN A 293 8.55 -16.61 -24.70
CA GLN A 293 7.57 -16.40 -23.62
C GLN A 293 7.44 -17.68 -22.75
N ASP A 294 7.36 -18.85 -23.36
CA ASP A 294 7.27 -20.13 -22.64
C ASP A 294 8.56 -20.46 -21.90
N GLU A 295 9.71 -20.02 -22.44
CA GLU A 295 11.00 -20.22 -21.79
C GLU A 295 11.21 -19.31 -20.58
N VAL A 296 10.78 -18.05 -20.62
CA VAL A 296 10.98 -17.05 -19.56
C VAL A 296 9.88 -17.07 -18.52
N LEU A 297 8.64 -17.33 -18.96
CA LEU A 297 7.49 -17.33 -18.06
C LEU A 297 7.29 -18.71 -17.40
N ARG A 298 6.66 -18.72 -16.24
CA ARG A 298 6.30 -19.93 -15.50
C ARG A 298 5.02 -19.73 -14.70
N SER A 299 4.43 -20.82 -14.24
CA SER A 299 3.50 -20.77 -13.10
C SER A 299 4.30 -20.53 -11.83
N GLY A 300 3.99 -19.45 -11.09
CA GLY A 300 4.59 -19.17 -9.79
C GLY A 300 3.83 -19.88 -8.67
N PHE A 301 4.52 -20.59 -7.80
CA PHE A 301 3.94 -21.20 -6.60
C PHE A 301 4.16 -20.31 -5.39
N SER A 302 3.11 -20.08 -4.61
CA SER A 302 3.18 -19.25 -3.41
C SER A 302 2.50 -19.93 -2.25
N HIS A 303 3.00 -19.75 -1.04
CA HIS A 303 2.34 -20.20 0.18
C HIS A 303 2.55 -19.22 1.33
N ASN A 304 1.58 -19.21 2.26
CA ASN A 304 1.60 -18.39 3.46
C ASN A 304 1.21 -19.20 4.68
N HIS A 305 1.87 -18.95 5.79
CA HIS A 305 1.59 -19.57 7.08
C HIS A 305 1.61 -18.51 8.16
N ASN A 306 0.51 -18.36 8.88
CA ASN A 306 0.41 -17.42 10.00
C ASN A 306 -0.04 -18.18 11.27
N ILE A 307 0.70 -18.02 12.34
CA ILE A 307 0.32 -18.47 13.67
C ILE A 307 0.20 -17.27 14.59
N SER A 308 -0.93 -17.13 15.28
CA SER A 308 -1.15 -16.05 16.22
C SER A 308 -1.71 -16.56 17.54
N ILE A 309 -1.29 -15.89 18.61
CA ILE A 309 -1.80 -16.09 19.96
C ILE A 309 -2.30 -14.75 20.48
N ASN A 310 -3.51 -14.73 21.02
CA ASN A 310 -4.09 -13.55 21.63
C ASN A 310 -4.87 -13.92 22.88
N GLY A 311 -4.86 -13.03 23.87
CA GLY A 311 -5.54 -13.27 25.12
C GLY A 311 -5.47 -12.07 26.05
N GLY A 312 -5.93 -12.27 27.28
CA GLY A 312 -5.88 -11.25 28.32
C GLY A 312 -7.13 -11.21 29.17
N ASN A 313 -7.21 -10.20 29.99
CA ASN A 313 -8.32 -9.88 30.87
C ASN A 313 -8.61 -8.38 30.83
N GLU A 314 -9.50 -7.88 31.69
CA GLU A 314 -9.87 -6.46 31.74
C GLU A 314 -8.68 -5.51 31.98
N LYS A 315 -7.61 -5.98 32.65
CA LYS A 315 -6.43 -5.17 32.97
C LYS A 315 -5.28 -5.33 31.99
N THR A 316 -5.08 -6.55 31.47
CA THR A 316 -3.92 -6.83 30.62
C THR A 316 -4.35 -7.62 29.40
N THR A 317 -4.01 -7.15 28.22
CA THR A 317 -4.22 -7.82 26.94
C THR A 317 -2.89 -7.99 26.21
N TYR A 318 -2.76 -9.10 25.50
CA TYR A 318 -1.57 -9.41 24.72
C TYR A 318 -1.93 -10.08 23.39
N SER A 319 -1.09 -9.86 22.40
CA SER A 319 -1.11 -10.64 21.16
C SER A 319 0.30 -10.84 20.66
N ALA A 320 0.55 -11.95 19.99
CA ALA A 320 1.77 -12.20 19.25
C ALA A 320 1.44 -12.99 17.99
N SER A 321 2.17 -12.73 16.90
CA SER A 321 2.03 -13.45 15.64
C SER A 321 3.38 -13.70 15.00
N LEU A 322 3.45 -14.78 14.22
CA LEU A 322 4.56 -15.12 13.34
C LEU A 322 3.95 -15.50 11.99
N ASN A 323 4.35 -14.79 10.96
CA ASN A 323 3.94 -15.03 9.57
C ASN A 323 5.16 -15.38 8.73
N TYR A 324 4.99 -16.36 7.85
CA TYR A 324 5.93 -16.71 6.79
C TYR A 324 5.18 -16.73 5.46
N ILE A 325 5.67 -15.98 4.50
CA ILE A 325 5.20 -16.01 3.12
C ILE A 325 6.39 -16.29 2.20
N ASP A 326 6.18 -17.20 1.24
CA ASP A 326 7.06 -17.47 0.13
C ASP A 326 6.27 -17.26 -1.16
N ARG A 327 6.81 -16.47 -2.08
CA ARG A 327 6.17 -16.12 -3.34
C ARG A 327 7.13 -16.23 -4.50
N GLU A 328 6.81 -17.07 -5.46
CA GLU A 328 7.46 -17.10 -6.75
C GLU A 328 6.72 -16.23 -7.77
N GLY A 329 7.47 -15.47 -8.56
CA GLY A 329 6.91 -14.69 -9.66
C GLY A 329 6.70 -15.53 -10.93
N VAL A 330 5.84 -15.02 -11.81
CA VAL A 330 5.58 -15.61 -13.13
C VAL A 330 6.75 -15.46 -14.10
N VAL A 331 7.65 -14.52 -13.85
CA VAL A 331 8.93 -14.39 -14.56
C VAL A 331 9.99 -15.20 -13.83
N ARG A 332 10.70 -16.09 -14.51
CA ARG A 332 11.81 -16.86 -13.93
C ARG A 332 12.87 -15.93 -13.33
N GLY A 333 13.47 -16.33 -12.23
CA GLY A 333 14.45 -15.49 -11.52
C GLY A 333 13.84 -14.44 -10.60
N THR A 334 12.51 -14.36 -10.48
CA THR A 334 11.83 -13.47 -9.52
C THR A 334 11.22 -14.26 -8.36
N SER A 335 11.50 -13.86 -7.14
CA SER A 335 10.93 -14.46 -5.92
C SER A 335 11.05 -13.54 -4.71
N MET A 336 10.24 -13.79 -3.69
CA MET A 336 10.30 -13.12 -2.41
C MET A 336 9.89 -14.06 -1.28
N ASP A 337 10.69 -14.14 -0.24
CA ASP A 337 10.28 -14.73 1.03
C ASP A 337 10.37 -13.71 2.17
N ARG A 338 9.41 -13.78 3.10
CA ARG A 338 9.36 -12.88 4.25
C ARG A 338 8.94 -13.61 5.50
N ILE A 339 9.67 -13.37 6.59
CA ILE A 339 9.25 -13.70 7.95
C ILE A 339 8.88 -12.38 8.64
N THR A 340 7.67 -12.32 9.21
CA THR A 340 7.20 -11.18 10.01
C THR A 340 6.82 -11.66 11.39
N ALA A 341 7.35 -11.02 12.43
CA ALA A 341 7.00 -11.28 13.81
C ALA A 341 6.44 -10.02 14.46
N ARG A 342 5.36 -10.16 15.20
CA ARG A 342 4.73 -9.06 15.91
C ARG A 342 4.43 -9.48 17.35
N SER A 343 4.58 -8.54 18.28
CA SER A 343 4.12 -8.68 19.66
C SER A 343 3.48 -7.38 20.15
N PHE A 344 2.44 -7.52 20.93
CA PHE A 344 1.72 -6.41 21.55
C PHE A 344 1.35 -6.78 22.98
N LEU A 345 1.58 -5.86 23.90
CA LEU A 345 1.17 -5.95 25.29
C LEU A 345 0.56 -4.61 25.72
N GLN A 346 -0.60 -4.66 26.34
CA GLN A 346 -1.22 -3.49 26.96
C GLN A 346 -1.63 -3.85 28.38
N THR A 347 -1.39 -2.93 29.33
CA THR A 347 -1.79 -3.13 30.73
C THR A 347 -2.31 -1.82 31.33
N LYS A 348 -3.29 -1.93 32.21
CA LYS A 348 -3.79 -0.86 33.05
C LYS A 348 -3.15 -0.93 34.42
N THR A 349 -2.67 0.19 34.92
CA THR A 349 -1.97 0.29 36.21
C THR A 349 -2.39 1.55 36.97
N LEU A 350 -1.85 1.79 38.16
CA LEU A 350 -2.21 2.93 39.01
C LEU A 350 -3.72 3.05 39.25
N LYS A 351 -4.40 1.94 39.55
CA LYS A 351 -5.86 1.87 39.74
C LYS A 351 -6.62 2.35 38.51
N ASP A 352 -6.18 1.91 37.34
CA ASP A 352 -6.73 2.22 36.02
C ASP A 352 -6.54 3.68 35.53
N HIS A 353 -5.71 4.47 36.24
CA HIS A 353 -5.34 5.83 35.82
C HIS A 353 -4.23 5.86 34.74
N LEU A 354 -3.52 4.76 34.52
CA LEU A 354 -2.44 4.72 33.54
C LEU A 354 -2.57 3.46 32.68
N ASP A 355 -2.77 3.67 31.38
CA ASP A 355 -2.69 2.64 30.35
C ASP A 355 -1.29 2.67 29.72
N LEU A 356 -0.60 1.54 29.76
CA LEU A 356 0.70 1.37 29.11
C LEU A 356 0.57 0.33 28.00
N SER A 357 1.14 0.57 26.83
CA SER A 357 1.28 -0.44 25.80
C SER A 357 2.64 -0.41 25.14
N VAL A 358 3.11 -1.60 24.78
CA VAL A 358 4.37 -1.80 24.03
C VAL A 358 4.06 -2.72 22.86
N SER A 359 4.58 -2.38 21.68
CA SER A 359 4.54 -3.22 20.48
C SER A 359 5.94 -3.33 19.88
N VAL A 360 6.30 -4.53 19.47
CA VAL A 360 7.52 -4.79 18.71
C VAL A 360 7.15 -5.54 17.43
N ASN A 361 7.54 -4.98 16.30
CA ASN A 361 7.33 -5.54 14.98
C ASN A 361 8.69 -5.75 14.32
N ALA A 362 8.92 -6.91 13.70
CA ALA A 362 10.15 -7.22 13.01
C ALA A 362 9.86 -7.99 11.72
N SER A 363 10.64 -7.72 10.67
CA SER A 363 10.57 -8.51 9.45
C SER A 363 11.94 -8.74 8.85
N ILE A 364 12.10 -9.89 8.19
CA ILE A 364 13.23 -10.20 7.33
C ILE A 364 12.64 -10.62 5.99
N THR A 365 13.00 -9.90 4.93
CA THR A 365 12.57 -10.18 3.57
C THR A 365 13.80 -10.46 2.71
N ASN A 366 13.81 -11.57 1.99
CA ASN A 366 14.76 -11.84 0.92
C ASN A 366 14.04 -11.68 -0.41
N LYS A 367 14.63 -10.94 -1.33
CA LYS A 367 14.11 -10.67 -2.66
C LYS A 367 15.13 -11.13 -3.69
N GLN A 368 14.66 -11.74 -4.76
CA GLN A 368 15.44 -11.97 -5.97
C GLN A 368 14.67 -11.34 -7.13
N THR A 369 15.31 -10.44 -7.86
CA THR A 369 14.77 -9.81 -9.05
C THR A 369 15.46 -10.31 -10.30
N ALA A 370 14.73 -10.47 -11.38
CA ALA A 370 15.33 -10.63 -12.69
C ALA A 370 15.99 -9.30 -13.12
N SER A 371 16.96 -9.37 -14.03
CA SER A 371 17.58 -8.15 -14.56
C SER A 371 16.51 -7.24 -15.18
N THR A 372 16.34 -6.07 -14.60
CA THR A 372 15.36 -5.08 -15.06
C THR A 372 15.99 -3.97 -15.88
N GLU A 373 17.31 -3.76 -15.72
CA GLU A 373 18.00 -2.66 -16.38
C GLU A 373 19.49 -2.99 -16.54
N ASN A 374 19.88 -3.26 -17.75
CA ASN A 374 21.23 -2.97 -18.15
C ASN A 374 21.18 -2.55 -19.61
N GLN A 375 21.49 -1.27 -19.85
CA GLN A 375 21.51 -0.64 -21.18
C GLN A 375 20.15 -0.65 -21.89
N GLY A 376 19.06 -0.44 -21.12
CA GLY A 376 17.74 -0.21 -21.67
C GLY A 376 16.94 -1.48 -21.99
N ARG A 377 17.34 -2.67 -21.49
CA ARG A 377 16.56 -3.91 -21.72
C ARG A 377 16.41 -4.73 -20.45
N SER A 378 15.17 -4.99 -20.10
CA SER A 378 14.78 -5.96 -19.07
C SER A 378 14.74 -7.39 -19.66
N VAL A 379 14.62 -8.38 -18.79
CA VAL A 379 14.37 -9.78 -19.22
C VAL A 379 13.07 -9.88 -20.04
N LEU A 380 12.05 -9.07 -19.69
CA LEU A 380 10.78 -9.05 -20.42
C LEU A 380 10.94 -8.44 -21.82
N ASP A 381 11.69 -7.36 -21.97
CA ASP A 381 11.97 -6.76 -23.27
C ASP A 381 12.77 -7.73 -24.12
N ALA A 382 13.83 -8.33 -23.55
CA ALA A 382 14.61 -9.34 -24.24
C ALA A 382 13.74 -10.52 -24.71
N MET A 383 12.80 -10.98 -23.91
CA MET A 383 11.86 -12.05 -24.24
C MET A 383 11.02 -11.74 -25.50
N TYR A 384 10.60 -10.47 -25.68
CA TYR A 384 9.82 -10.07 -26.85
C TYR A 384 10.67 -9.80 -28.09
N TYR A 385 11.90 -9.33 -27.90
CA TYR A 385 12.76 -8.94 -29.04
C TYR A 385 13.70 -10.03 -29.53
N TYR A 386 13.90 -11.08 -28.73
CA TYR A 386 14.86 -12.10 -29.12
C TYR A 386 14.35 -12.98 -30.27
N ASN A 387 15.24 -13.32 -31.22
CA ASN A 387 14.91 -14.02 -32.45
C ASN A 387 14.39 -15.45 -32.16
N PRO A 388 13.20 -15.85 -32.62
CA PRO A 388 12.69 -17.21 -32.45
C PRO A 388 13.43 -18.26 -33.28
N LEU A 389 14.21 -17.86 -34.29
CA LEU A 389 14.98 -18.76 -35.16
C LEU A 389 16.26 -19.29 -34.51
N VAL A 390 16.56 -18.86 -33.27
CA VAL A 390 17.79 -19.28 -32.57
C VAL A 390 17.50 -20.15 -31.35
N PRO A 391 18.38 -21.12 -31.00
CA PRO A 391 18.18 -21.99 -29.86
C PRO A 391 18.49 -21.24 -28.54
N VAL A 392 18.00 -21.77 -27.42
CA VAL A 392 18.33 -21.26 -26.08
C VAL A 392 19.81 -21.41 -25.78
N LYS A 393 20.40 -22.57 -26.15
CA LYS A 393 21.78 -22.91 -25.93
C LYS A 393 22.45 -23.47 -27.17
N ASN A 394 23.75 -23.26 -27.27
CA ASN A 394 24.61 -23.92 -28.25
C ASN A 394 24.76 -25.43 -27.96
N ALA A 395 25.28 -26.19 -28.91
CA ALA A 395 25.51 -27.63 -28.78
C ALA A 395 26.49 -27.98 -27.64
N ASP A 396 27.38 -27.05 -27.27
CA ASP A 396 28.35 -27.21 -26.17
C ASP A 396 27.74 -26.86 -24.79
N GLY A 397 26.48 -26.46 -24.75
CA GLY A 397 25.75 -26.06 -23.53
C GLY A 397 25.93 -24.62 -23.11
N SER A 398 26.72 -23.82 -23.80
CA SER A 398 26.81 -22.37 -23.60
C SER A 398 25.52 -21.65 -24.05
N TRP A 399 25.29 -20.47 -23.51
CA TRP A 399 24.15 -19.67 -23.94
C TRP A 399 24.34 -19.18 -25.38
N TYR A 400 23.30 -19.33 -26.21
CA TYR A 400 23.33 -18.74 -27.54
C TYR A 400 23.43 -17.22 -27.44
N ALA A 401 24.39 -16.63 -28.15
CA ALA A 401 24.58 -15.17 -28.20
C ALA A 401 24.39 -14.66 -29.62
N ASN A 402 23.46 -13.77 -29.83
CA ASN A 402 23.29 -13.12 -31.12
C ASN A 402 24.17 -11.89 -31.23
N THR A 403 25.40 -12.08 -31.73
CA THR A 403 26.39 -11.00 -31.86
C THR A 403 26.14 -10.09 -33.06
N SER A 404 25.23 -10.45 -33.96
CA SER A 404 24.90 -9.70 -35.17
C SER A 404 23.89 -8.57 -34.92
N ILE A 405 23.19 -8.63 -33.77
CA ILE A 405 22.19 -7.61 -33.37
C ILE A 405 22.69 -6.91 -32.10
N SER A 406 22.88 -5.62 -32.17
CA SER A 406 23.28 -4.81 -31.03
C SER A 406 22.22 -4.86 -29.93
N GLN A 407 22.65 -4.99 -28.67
CA GLN A 407 21.77 -5.03 -27.49
C GLN A 407 20.73 -6.17 -27.48
N SER A 408 21.00 -7.26 -28.21
CA SER A 408 20.17 -8.46 -28.24
C SER A 408 20.78 -9.53 -27.32
N TYR A 409 20.23 -9.70 -26.11
CA TYR A 409 20.74 -10.62 -25.11
C TYR A 409 19.77 -11.77 -24.91
N ASN A 410 20.29 -12.99 -24.77
CA ASN A 410 19.46 -14.16 -24.49
C ASN A 410 18.75 -13.99 -23.14
N PRO A 411 17.41 -13.94 -23.11
CA PRO A 411 16.67 -13.64 -21.89
C PRO A 411 16.88 -14.65 -20.78
N LEU A 412 17.12 -15.93 -21.12
CA LEU A 412 17.45 -16.94 -20.10
C LEU A 412 18.87 -16.80 -19.56
N SER A 413 19.85 -16.38 -20.40
CA SER A 413 21.15 -16.01 -19.90
C SER A 413 21.03 -14.89 -18.86
N MET A 414 20.24 -13.85 -19.12
CA MET A 414 19.98 -12.77 -18.16
C MET A 414 19.34 -13.27 -16.86
N VAL A 415 18.44 -14.25 -16.91
CA VAL A 415 17.81 -14.85 -15.71
C VAL A 415 18.82 -15.62 -14.85
N TYR A 416 19.71 -16.40 -15.46
CA TYR A 416 20.56 -17.33 -14.72
C TYR A 416 21.96 -16.78 -14.42
N GLU A 417 22.50 -15.94 -15.31
CA GLU A 417 23.83 -15.39 -15.13
C GLU A 417 23.86 -14.03 -14.42
N ASP A 418 22.72 -13.31 -14.39
CA ASP A 418 22.61 -11.99 -13.78
C ASP A 418 21.70 -12.03 -12.56
N GLN A 419 22.28 -12.17 -11.37
CA GLN A 419 21.55 -12.36 -10.11
C GLN A 419 21.52 -11.06 -9.29
N TYR A 420 20.32 -10.58 -9.00
CA TYR A 420 20.09 -9.40 -8.17
C TYR A 420 19.31 -9.79 -6.92
N LYS A 421 19.96 -9.69 -5.76
CA LYS A 421 19.38 -10.08 -4.47
C LYS A 421 19.38 -8.93 -3.49
N THR A 422 18.23 -8.73 -2.81
CA THR A 422 18.11 -7.77 -1.73
C THR A 422 17.65 -8.48 -0.47
N LYS A 423 18.33 -8.22 0.63
CA LYS A 423 17.90 -8.63 1.97
C LYS A 423 17.51 -7.40 2.76
N GLU A 424 16.25 -7.35 3.17
CA GLU A 424 15.70 -6.28 4.01
C GLU A 424 15.50 -6.81 5.43
N LYS A 425 15.91 -6.03 6.42
CA LYS A 425 15.65 -6.29 7.84
C LYS A 425 15.02 -5.05 8.44
N MET A 426 13.87 -5.21 9.04
CA MET A 426 13.15 -4.10 9.68
C MET A 426 12.85 -4.45 11.12
N LEU A 427 13.03 -3.48 12.01
CA LEU A 427 12.67 -3.55 13.41
C LEU A 427 11.96 -2.26 13.81
N GLN A 428 10.82 -2.39 14.47
CA GLN A 428 10.08 -1.28 15.03
C GLN A 428 9.71 -1.56 16.48
N GLY A 429 9.99 -0.59 17.34
CA GLY A 429 9.52 -0.55 18.73
C GLY A 429 8.57 0.63 18.93
N ILE A 430 7.43 0.40 19.57
CA ILE A 430 6.42 1.40 19.89
C ILE A 430 6.12 1.30 21.38
N ALA A 431 6.16 2.43 22.09
CA ALA A 431 5.72 2.53 23.48
C ALA A 431 4.69 3.66 23.60
N LYS A 432 3.55 3.36 24.24
CA LYS A 432 2.49 4.34 24.48
C LYS A 432 2.11 4.38 25.96
N ALA A 433 1.81 5.57 26.43
CA ALA A 433 1.26 5.82 27.75
C ALA A 433 0.05 6.75 27.65
N THR A 434 -1.05 6.39 28.27
CA THR A 434 -2.23 7.26 28.45
C THR A 434 -2.48 7.43 29.94
N LEU A 435 -2.36 8.66 30.43
CA LEU A 435 -2.67 9.01 31.80
C LEU A 435 -4.04 9.66 31.88
N HIS A 436 -4.98 9.00 32.55
CA HIS A 436 -6.32 9.50 32.85
C HIS A 436 -6.22 10.43 34.06
N ILE A 437 -6.15 11.75 33.82
CA ILE A 437 -5.91 12.76 34.89
C ILE A 437 -7.17 12.97 35.73
N ILE A 438 -8.27 13.23 35.04
CA ILE A 438 -9.65 13.30 35.58
C ILE A 438 -10.60 12.71 34.53
N ASP A 439 -11.85 12.53 34.90
CA ASP A 439 -12.86 12.04 33.95
C ASP A 439 -12.94 12.93 32.70
N GLY A 440 -12.76 12.31 31.54
CA GLY A 440 -12.72 12.96 30.24
C GLY A 440 -11.41 13.68 29.90
N LEU A 441 -10.40 13.78 30.78
CA LEU A 441 -9.12 14.44 30.49
C LEU A 441 -7.97 13.43 30.48
N ASP A 442 -7.43 13.15 29.31
CA ASP A 442 -6.35 12.20 29.09
C ASP A 442 -5.10 12.90 28.54
N TRP A 443 -3.95 12.57 29.11
CA TRP A 443 -2.66 12.90 28.53
C TRP A 443 -2.05 11.66 27.89
N ASN A 444 -1.57 11.81 26.65
CA ASN A 444 -1.04 10.73 25.83
C ASN A 444 0.41 11.00 25.44
N LEU A 445 1.25 9.96 25.48
CA LEU A 445 2.63 9.96 25.00
C LEU A 445 2.83 8.73 24.12
N ASN A 446 3.29 8.94 22.89
CA ASN A 446 3.67 7.90 21.94
C ASN A 446 5.16 8.07 21.59
N LEU A 447 5.92 7.01 21.71
CA LEU A 447 7.33 6.92 21.29
C LEU A 447 7.45 5.81 20.25
N SER A 448 8.15 6.08 19.15
CA SER A 448 8.43 5.09 18.11
C SER A 448 9.87 5.18 17.65
N TYR A 449 10.47 4.01 17.47
CA TYR A 449 11.78 3.83 16.85
C TYR A 449 11.65 2.78 15.76
N GLN A 450 12.11 3.08 14.54
CA GLN A 450 12.15 2.15 13.41
C GLN A 450 13.56 2.14 12.84
N ASN A 451 14.08 0.94 12.58
CA ASN A 451 15.36 0.71 11.91
C ASN A 451 15.10 -0.20 10.69
N GLU A 452 15.58 0.23 9.55
CA GLU A 452 15.49 -0.49 8.29
C GLU A 452 16.90 -0.67 7.74
N GLN A 453 17.28 -1.91 7.47
CA GLN A 453 18.58 -2.28 6.92
C GLN A 453 18.39 -3.03 5.61
N TYR A 454 19.09 -2.61 4.58
CA TYR A 454 19.10 -3.22 3.27
C TYR A 454 20.51 -3.72 2.94
N ILE A 455 20.60 -4.92 2.37
CA ILE A 455 21.82 -5.48 1.82
C ILE A 455 21.51 -5.86 0.37
N TYR A 456 22.06 -5.11 -0.55
CA TYR A 456 22.00 -5.38 -1.98
C TYR A 456 23.22 -6.25 -2.35
N SER A 457 23.00 -7.31 -3.11
CA SER A 457 24.04 -8.27 -3.50
C SER A 457 23.79 -8.70 -4.94
N ASN A 458 24.49 -8.10 -5.87
CA ASN A 458 24.38 -8.39 -7.29
C ASN A 458 25.60 -9.18 -7.75
N TYR A 459 25.38 -10.17 -8.57
CA TYR A 459 26.43 -10.96 -9.20
C TYR A 459 26.07 -11.25 -10.65
N ASN A 460 26.94 -10.84 -11.53
CA ASN A 460 26.92 -11.17 -12.94
C ASN A 460 28.09 -12.12 -13.19
N THR A 461 27.82 -13.29 -13.71
CA THR A 461 28.86 -14.33 -13.89
C THR A 461 29.83 -13.98 -15.02
N THR A 462 30.88 -14.77 -15.13
CA THR A 462 31.84 -14.69 -16.26
C THR A 462 31.19 -15.06 -17.61
N GLN A 463 29.99 -15.65 -17.59
CA GLN A 463 29.19 -16.05 -18.75
C GLN A 463 28.09 -15.03 -19.10
N SER A 464 27.98 -13.96 -18.36
CA SER A 464 26.99 -12.90 -18.62
C SER A 464 27.22 -12.29 -20.00
N GLN A 465 26.17 -12.16 -20.78
CA GLN A 465 26.20 -11.56 -22.11
C GLN A 465 26.11 -10.03 -22.10
N LEU A 466 25.86 -9.42 -20.95
CA LEU A 466 25.76 -7.95 -20.83
C LEU A 466 27.13 -7.31 -21.16
N PRO A 467 27.19 -6.31 -22.07
CA PRO A 467 28.44 -5.84 -22.65
C PRO A 467 29.47 -5.33 -21.65
N ASN A 468 29.03 -4.54 -20.69
CA ASN A 468 29.91 -4.03 -19.63
C ASN A 468 30.40 -5.14 -18.68
N ILE A 469 29.67 -6.23 -18.60
CA ILE A 469 29.98 -7.37 -17.73
C ILE A 469 30.89 -8.37 -18.47
N SER A 470 30.56 -8.71 -19.73
CA SER A 470 31.38 -9.62 -20.55
C SER A 470 32.79 -9.09 -20.76
N SER A 471 32.92 -7.76 -20.96
CA SER A 471 34.24 -7.12 -21.07
C SER A 471 35.02 -7.10 -19.75
N ARG A 472 34.34 -7.20 -18.60
CA ARG A 472 34.92 -7.24 -17.25
C ARG A 472 35.18 -8.63 -16.71
N HIS A 473 34.77 -9.68 -17.42
CA HIS A 473 34.90 -11.09 -17.01
C HIS A 473 34.30 -11.36 -15.63
N GLY A 474 32.97 -11.10 -15.50
CA GLY A 474 32.20 -11.19 -14.27
C GLY A 474 32.29 -9.95 -13.36
N GLN A 475 31.21 -9.69 -12.64
CA GLN A 475 31.13 -8.53 -11.73
C GLN A 475 30.29 -8.87 -10.47
N ALA A 476 30.80 -8.48 -9.32
CA ALA A 476 30.05 -8.47 -8.06
C ALA A 476 29.86 -7.04 -7.54
N SER A 477 28.66 -6.70 -7.13
CA SER A 477 28.39 -5.47 -6.37
C SER A 477 27.72 -5.83 -5.07
N ARG A 478 28.20 -5.24 -3.97
CA ARG A 478 27.56 -5.39 -2.67
C ARG A 478 27.47 -4.03 -1.96
N SER A 479 26.27 -3.67 -1.53
CA SER A 479 26.06 -2.42 -0.80
C SER A 479 25.10 -2.62 0.36
N THR A 480 25.22 -1.74 1.35
CA THR A 480 24.34 -1.67 2.51
C THR A 480 23.70 -0.29 2.58
N LYS A 481 22.51 -0.24 3.15
CA LYS A 481 21.78 1.00 3.43
C LYS A 481 21.05 0.83 4.75
N GLU A 482 21.15 1.82 5.63
CA GLU A 482 20.38 1.90 6.87
C GLU A 482 19.56 3.18 6.92
N ASN A 483 18.28 3.04 7.32
CA ASN A 483 17.39 4.14 7.60
C ASN A 483 16.89 4.03 9.03
N ILE A 484 16.95 5.14 9.77
CA ILE A 484 16.50 5.20 11.16
C ILE A 484 15.45 6.30 11.30
N LYS A 485 14.27 5.92 11.81
CA LYS A 485 13.20 6.86 12.09
C LYS A 485 12.89 6.90 13.59
N LYS A 486 12.89 8.09 14.16
CA LYS A 486 12.59 8.35 15.56
C LYS A 486 11.41 9.32 15.65
N GLN A 487 10.42 9.00 16.47
CA GLN A 487 9.24 9.84 16.62
C GLN A 487 8.82 9.92 18.08
N MET A 488 8.35 11.10 18.45
CA MET A 488 7.68 11.36 19.71
C MET A 488 6.44 12.20 19.45
N GLU A 489 5.30 11.75 19.98
CA GLU A 489 4.06 12.49 19.95
C GLU A 489 3.49 12.58 21.36
N THR A 490 3.06 13.78 21.75
CA THR A 490 2.37 14.00 23.02
C THR A 490 1.16 14.90 22.80
N TYR A 491 0.04 14.53 23.39
CA TYR A 491 -1.20 15.29 23.24
C TYR A 491 -2.13 15.07 24.43
N VAL A 492 -3.01 16.07 24.64
CA VAL A 492 -4.05 16.05 25.64
C VAL A 492 -5.39 16.01 24.93
N ASN A 493 -6.27 15.12 25.37
CA ASN A 493 -7.68 15.05 24.97
C ASN A 493 -8.56 15.43 26.14
N TYR A 494 -9.61 16.20 25.87
CA TYR A 494 -10.69 16.47 26.82
C TYR A 494 -12.02 16.20 26.13
N ASP A 495 -12.77 15.25 26.63
CA ASP A 495 -14.10 14.87 26.14
C ASP A 495 -15.12 15.00 27.27
N HIS A 496 -16.16 15.82 27.05
CA HIS A 496 -17.19 16.01 28.06
C HIS A 496 -18.56 16.28 27.45
N VAL A 497 -19.61 15.80 28.14
CA VAL A 497 -21.00 16.03 27.75
C VAL A 497 -21.65 16.98 28.77
N PHE A 498 -22.03 18.18 28.32
CA PHE A 498 -22.71 19.18 29.14
C PHE A 498 -24.22 19.13 28.92
N ALA A 499 -24.99 19.15 30.01
CA ALA A 499 -26.45 19.19 29.97
C ALA A 499 -27.10 18.14 29.06
N ASP A 500 -26.48 16.96 28.95
CA ASP A 500 -26.91 15.79 28.14
C ASP A 500 -27.08 16.05 26.62
N LYS A 501 -26.72 17.24 26.14
CA LYS A 501 -26.98 17.71 24.77
C LYS A 501 -25.75 18.26 24.06
N HIS A 502 -24.77 18.75 24.80
CA HIS A 502 -23.60 19.41 24.29
C HIS A 502 -22.36 18.52 24.50
N LYS A 503 -22.00 17.76 23.50
CA LYS A 503 -20.76 16.95 23.51
C LYS A 503 -19.62 17.80 22.98
N LEU A 504 -18.60 18.06 23.78
CA LEU A 504 -17.39 18.80 23.42
C LEU A 504 -16.16 17.90 23.55
N GLY A 505 -15.40 17.77 22.46
CA GLY A 505 -14.09 17.15 22.42
C GLY A 505 -13.03 18.18 22.04
N LEU A 506 -11.99 18.32 22.84
CA LEU A 506 -10.85 19.18 22.59
C LEU A 506 -9.57 18.35 22.54
N MET A 507 -8.67 18.68 21.62
CA MET A 507 -7.36 18.08 21.56
C MET A 507 -6.31 19.14 21.25
N ALA A 508 -5.15 19.05 21.93
CA ALA A 508 -3.96 19.83 21.63
C ALA A 508 -2.71 18.95 21.75
N GLY A 509 -1.79 19.06 20.81
CA GLY A 509 -0.65 18.16 20.77
C GLY A 509 0.59 18.75 20.09
N TYR A 510 1.69 18.03 20.30
CA TYR A 510 3.02 18.28 19.76
C TYR A 510 3.60 16.98 19.21
N SER A 511 4.27 17.03 18.07
CA SER A 511 5.07 15.91 17.56
C SER A 511 6.45 16.36 17.12
N TRP A 512 7.41 15.46 17.30
CA TRP A 512 8.78 15.55 16.81
C TRP A 512 9.12 14.28 16.05
N GLU A 513 9.80 14.45 14.92
CA GLU A 513 10.25 13.36 14.04
C GLU A 513 11.64 13.66 13.52
N GLN A 514 12.50 12.62 13.48
CA GLN A 514 13.78 12.65 12.79
C GLN A 514 13.93 11.38 11.96
N ASN A 515 14.28 11.55 10.69
CA ASN A 515 14.63 10.48 9.77
C ASN A 515 16.11 10.67 9.40
N ASP A 516 16.90 9.63 9.65
CA ASP A 516 18.30 9.52 9.24
C ASP A 516 18.32 8.45 8.15
N ASP A 517 18.50 8.86 6.89
CA ASP A 517 18.36 8.00 5.71
C ASP A 517 19.68 7.83 4.98
N ASN A 518 19.85 6.68 4.31
CA ASN A 518 20.98 6.37 3.41
C ASN A 518 22.35 6.26 4.10
N ASP A 519 22.40 5.82 5.36
CA ASP A 519 23.68 5.46 5.97
C ASP A 519 24.13 4.07 5.48
N GLY A 520 25.26 4.02 4.79
CA GLY A 520 25.68 2.75 4.23
C GLY A 520 26.98 2.81 3.43
N PHE A 521 27.34 1.68 2.85
CA PHE A 521 28.58 1.48 2.10
C PHE A 521 28.37 0.49 0.95
N GLY A 522 29.09 0.66 -0.17
CA GLY A 522 29.06 -0.26 -1.29
C GLY A 522 30.41 -0.40 -1.98
N LEU A 523 30.62 -1.54 -2.60
CA LEU A 523 31.80 -1.90 -3.37
C LEU A 523 31.38 -2.69 -4.61
N THR A 524 32.04 -2.42 -5.74
CA THR A 524 31.98 -3.22 -6.96
C THR A 524 33.35 -3.81 -7.26
N ALA A 525 33.39 -5.10 -7.55
CA ALA A 525 34.61 -5.84 -7.93
C ALA A 525 34.32 -6.59 -9.22
N TYR A 526 35.34 -6.76 -10.06
CA TYR A 526 35.20 -7.42 -11.36
C TYR A 526 36.48 -8.17 -11.78
N ASN A 527 36.38 -8.97 -12.84
CA ASN A 527 37.40 -9.85 -13.35
C ASN A 527 37.67 -10.99 -12.36
N PHE A 528 36.68 -11.86 -12.21
CA PHE A 528 36.72 -13.04 -11.37
C PHE A 528 37.39 -14.22 -12.08
N TYR A 529 38.15 -15.03 -11.33
CA TYR A 529 38.74 -16.26 -11.85
C TYR A 529 37.66 -17.35 -12.06
N ASP A 530 36.71 -17.44 -11.16
CA ASP A 530 35.56 -18.35 -11.21
C ASP A 530 34.31 -17.73 -10.58
N ASP A 531 33.15 -18.36 -10.81
CA ASP A 531 31.83 -17.88 -10.34
C ASP A 531 31.36 -18.54 -9.03
N TYR A 532 32.20 -19.37 -8.35
CA TYR A 532 31.76 -20.22 -7.24
C TYR A 532 31.38 -19.40 -5.99
N LEU A 533 32.24 -18.47 -5.55
CA LEU A 533 32.02 -17.69 -4.34
C LEU A 533 31.22 -16.41 -4.54
N LYS A 534 31.05 -15.97 -5.79
CA LYS A 534 30.24 -14.79 -6.14
C LYS A 534 30.61 -13.56 -5.27
N TYR A 535 29.61 -12.82 -4.83
CA TYR A 535 29.77 -11.66 -3.92
C TYR A 535 30.13 -12.04 -2.46
N TYR A 536 30.21 -13.34 -2.12
CA TYR A 536 30.64 -13.79 -0.79
C TYR A 536 32.11 -13.59 -0.52
N ASN A 537 32.93 -13.58 -1.58
CA ASN A 537 34.37 -13.30 -1.48
C ASN A 537 34.84 -12.42 -2.66
N MET A 538 34.55 -11.11 -2.53
CA MET A 538 34.94 -10.12 -3.54
C MET A 538 36.45 -9.92 -3.62
N GLY A 539 37.21 -10.38 -2.62
CA GLY A 539 38.68 -10.37 -2.63
C GLY A 539 39.32 -11.27 -3.67
N LEU A 540 38.55 -12.19 -4.32
CA LEU A 540 39.02 -13.03 -5.43
C LEU A 540 38.97 -12.31 -6.78
N ALA A 541 38.38 -11.14 -6.87
CA ALA A 541 38.39 -10.33 -8.07
C ALA A 541 39.78 -9.71 -8.30
N ASN A 542 40.23 -9.66 -9.54
CA ASN A 542 41.50 -9.03 -9.88
C ASN A 542 41.43 -7.50 -9.82
N ASN A 543 40.19 -6.91 -9.97
CA ASN A 543 39.98 -5.49 -10.02
C ASN A 543 38.86 -5.07 -9.09
N MET A 544 39.02 -3.92 -8.45
CA MET A 544 38.00 -3.25 -7.67
C MET A 544 37.80 -1.87 -8.24
N ASP A 545 36.53 -1.45 -8.35
CA ASP A 545 36.18 -0.13 -8.82
C ASP A 545 36.23 0.83 -7.64
N ILE A 546 37.35 1.57 -7.52
CA ILE A 546 37.56 2.58 -6.49
C ILE A 546 36.60 3.78 -6.70
N ASP A 547 36.23 4.07 -7.93
CA ASP A 547 35.25 5.09 -8.26
C ASP A 547 33.82 4.64 -7.93
N GLY A 548 33.58 3.32 -7.89
CA GLY A 548 32.34 2.69 -7.44
C GLY A 548 32.21 2.55 -5.92
N ILE A 549 33.17 3.01 -5.12
CA ILE A 549 32.99 3.23 -3.70
C ILE A 549 32.05 4.42 -3.53
N ASN A 550 30.92 4.15 -3.73
CA ASN A 550 29.62 4.70 -3.62
C ASN A 550 29.50 6.22 -3.45
N SER A 551 29.26 6.87 -4.56
CA SER A 551 28.77 8.25 -4.58
C SER A 551 27.35 8.43 -3.97
N ASP A 552 26.62 7.32 -3.71
CA ASP A 552 25.20 7.39 -3.33
C ASP A 552 24.95 7.22 -1.82
N ASN A 553 25.95 6.80 -1.04
CA ASN A 553 25.85 6.73 0.43
C ASN A 553 26.00 8.11 1.03
N LYS A 554 24.94 8.87 1.01
CA LYS A 554 24.85 10.20 1.59
C LYS A 554 23.92 10.13 2.78
N LEU A 555 24.45 9.99 4.00
CA LEU A 555 23.65 10.16 5.20
C LEU A 555 22.91 11.51 5.11
N SER A 556 21.59 11.46 5.13
CA SER A 556 20.72 12.63 5.14
C SER A 556 19.82 12.62 6.35
N THR A 557 19.72 13.77 7.03
CA THR A 557 18.87 13.92 8.21
C THR A 557 17.75 14.90 7.96
N LEU A 558 16.52 14.40 7.97
CA LEU A 558 15.30 15.19 7.89
C LEU A 558 14.66 15.31 9.27
N ARG A 559 14.36 16.55 9.70
CA ARG A 559 13.69 16.82 10.98
C ARG A 559 12.39 17.55 10.75
N MET A 560 11.36 17.15 11.50
CA MET A 560 10.06 17.81 11.51
C MET A 560 9.53 17.96 12.93
N ILE A 561 8.94 19.13 13.21
CA ILE A 561 8.19 19.40 14.44
C ILE A 561 6.81 19.94 14.08
N SER A 562 5.82 19.62 14.88
CA SER A 562 4.45 20.02 14.62
C SER A 562 3.69 20.36 15.89
N PHE A 563 2.81 21.36 15.77
CA PHE A 563 1.80 21.72 16.76
C PHE A 563 0.42 21.56 16.15
N TYR A 564 -0.50 20.94 16.86
CA TYR A 564 -1.83 20.70 16.33
C TYR A 564 -2.91 20.80 17.40
N GLY A 565 -4.12 21.15 16.95
CA GLY A 565 -5.31 21.21 17.79
C GLY A 565 -6.56 20.86 17.01
N ARG A 566 -7.54 20.28 17.70
CA ARG A 566 -8.84 19.93 17.16
C ARG A 566 -9.94 20.22 18.17
N VAL A 567 -11.06 20.73 17.64
CA VAL A 567 -12.30 20.91 18.36
C VAL A 567 -13.37 20.09 17.66
N ASN A 568 -14.04 19.22 18.41
CA ASN A 568 -15.25 18.51 17.98
C ASN A 568 -16.40 18.99 18.86
N TYR A 569 -17.52 19.36 18.25
CA TYR A 569 -18.72 19.76 18.99
C TYR A 569 -19.95 19.10 18.36
N SER A 570 -20.78 18.52 19.21
CA SER A 570 -22.06 17.96 18.81
C SER A 570 -23.18 18.52 19.68
N PHE A 571 -24.19 19.06 19.03
CA PHE A 571 -25.40 19.49 19.71
C PHE A 571 -26.52 18.51 19.46
N ASN A 572 -26.98 17.88 20.54
CA ASN A 572 -28.13 16.96 20.54
C ASN A 572 -27.92 15.76 19.57
N SER A 573 -26.69 15.42 19.24
CA SER A 573 -26.32 14.46 18.19
C SER A 573 -26.90 14.76 16.81
N LYS A 574 -27.37 15.99 16.56
CA LYS A 574 -27.96 16.45 15.30
C LYS A 574 -27.04 17.32 14.48
N TYR A 575 -26.44 18.33 15.12
CA TYR A 575 -25.57 19.30 14.49
C TYR A 575 -24.16 19.04 14.95
N LEU A 576 -23.30 18.70 14.03
CA LEU A 576 -21.92 18.30 14.28
C LEU A 576 -20.98 19.33 13.67
N PHE A 577 -19.97 19.72 14.41
CA PHE A 577 -18.93 20.65 14.00
C PHE A 577 -17.56 20.10 14.36
N GLN A 578 -16.62 20.17 13.43
CA GLN A 578 -15.20 19.89 13.66
C GLN A 578 -14.35 21.01 13.07
N ALA A 579 -13.35 21.45 13.83
CA ALA A 579 -12.30 22.33 13.34
C ALA A 579 -10.94 21.78 13.76
N THR A 580 -9.98 21.79 12.84
CA THR A 580 -8.61 21.33 13.09
C THR A 580 -7.63 22.37 12.56
N ILE A 581 -6.56 22.60 13.29
CA ILE A 581 -5.42 23.39 12.84
C ILE A 581 -4.13 22.61 13.14
N ARG A 582 -3.23 22.56 12.16
CA ARG A 582 -1.88 22.00 12.34
C ARG A 582 -0.85 22.95 11.76
N ARG A 583 0.29 23.10 12.45
CA ARG A 583 1.42 23.87 12.00
C ARG A 583 2.67 23.01 12.02
N ASP A 584 3.22 22.75 10.84
CA ASP A 584 4.41 21.89 10.65
C ASP A 584 5.61 22.74 10.27
N GLY A 585 6.78 22.40 10.84
CA GLY A 585 8.08 22.96 10.50
C GLY A 585 9.03 21.85 10.07
N SER A 586 9.64 21.97 8.87
CA SER A 586 10.55 20.96 8.31
C SER A 586 11.89 21.57 7.93
N SER A 587 12.97 20.79 8.14
CA SER A 587 14.34 21.18 7.76
C SER A 587 14.57 21.13 6.24
N ALA A 588 13.70 20.45 5.45
CA ALA A 588 13.83 20.36 3.99
C ALA A 588 13.53 21.67 3.24
N PHE A 589 12.71 22.54 3.84
CA PHE A 589 12.28 23.78 3.20
C PHE A 589 13.20 24.96 3.43
N GLY A 590 13.11 25.96 2.55
CA GLY A 590 13.89 27.17 2.58
C GLY A 590 13.74 27.90 3.92
N LYS A 591 14.80 28.60 4.35
CA LYS A 591 14.83 29.27 5.66
C LYS A 591 13.69 30.25 5.88
N ASN A 592 13.15 30.83 4.79
CA ASN A 592 12.06 31.80 4.84
C ASN A 592 10.67 31.14 4.97
N ASN A 593 10.52 29.86 4.59
CA ASN A 593 9.25 29.16 4.50
C ASN A 593 9.24 27.78 5.18
N ARG A 594 10.04 27.57 6.23
CA ARG A 594 10.11 26.29 6.96
C ARG A 594 8.77 25.86 7.57
N TRP A 595 7.90 26.81 7.86
CA TRP A 595 6.63 26.57 8.53
C TRP A 595 5.45 26.63 7.58
N GLY A 596 4.63 25.56 7.60
CA GLY A 596 3.32 25.48 6.95
C GLY A 596 2.19 25.43 7.95
N THR A 597 1.05 26.04 7.64
CA THR A 597 -0.17 25.99 8.48
C THR A 597 -1.33 25.41 7.67
N PHE A 598 -2.01 24.42 8.24
CA PHE A 598 -3.01 23.58 7.59
C PHE A 598 -4.32 23.58 8.41
N PRO A 599 -5.25 24.51 8.15
CA PRO A 599 -6.54 24.56 8.81
C PRO A 599 -7.58 23.71 8.09
N SER A 600 -8.59 23.22 8.82
CA SER A 600 -9.78 22.60 8.25
C SER A 600 -11.01 22.84 9.12
N VAL A 601 -12.19 22.82 8.48
CA VAL A 601 -13.49 22.90 9.14
C VAL A 601 -14.47 21.97 8.44
N SER A 602 -15.32 21.29 9.20
CA SER A 602 -16.44 20.50 8.67
C SER A 602 -17.68 20.60 9.54
N LEU A 603 -18.83 20.46 8.89
CA LEU A 603 -20.15 20.47 9.47
C LEU A 603 -20.90 19.23 9.01
N ALA A 604 -21.71 18.67 9.89
CA ALA A 604 -22.68 17.66 9.49
C ALA A 604 -24.04 17.90 10.20
N TRP A 605 -25.09 17.57 9.45
CA TRP A 605 -26.47 17.66 9.92
C TRP A 605 -27.14 16.31 9.76
N ARG A 606 -27.52 15.70 10.88
CA ARG A 606 -28.29 14.45 10.92
C ARG A 606 -29.76 14.79 10.79
N ILE A 607 -30.24 14.74 9.56
CA ILE A 607 -31.60 15.18 9.19
C ILE A 607 -32.67 14.28 9.83
N THR A 608 -32.36 12.96 9.93
CA THR A 608 -33.28 11.98 10.57
C THR A 608 -33.56 12.27 12.03
N GLU A 609 -32.66 12.98 12.74
CA GLU A 609 -32.88 13.36 14.15
C GLU A 609 -33.81 14.56 14.32
N GLU A 610 -34.26 15.17 13.23
CA GLU A 610 -35.16 16.29 13.26
C GLU A 610 -36.61 15.88 13.57
N ASN A 611 -37.34 16.76 14.26
CA ASN A 611 -38.71 16.46 14.66
C ASN A 611 -39.65 16.21 13.48
N PHE A 612 -39.43 16.89 12.33
CA PHE A 612 -40.22 16.70 11.11
C PHE A 612 -39.96 15.36 10.43
N MET A 613 -38.81 14.68 10.75
CA MET A 613 -38.46 13.39 10.21
C MET A 613 -38.92 12.22 11.09
N LYS A 614 -39.31 12.43 12.35
CA LYS A 614 -39.65 11.34 13.30
C LYS A 614 -40.84 10.47 12.88
N ASN A 615 -41.76 11.00 12.08
CA ASN A 615 -42.96 10.28 11.64
C ASN A 615 -42.84 9.64 10.25
N GLN A 616 -41.72 9.85 9.54
CA GLN A 616 -41.47 9.19 8.27
C GLN A 616 -40.83 7.80 8.50
N LYS A 617 -41.01 6.85 7.55
CA LYS A 617 -40.53 5.47 7.60
C LYS A 617 -39.69 5.11 6.39
N VAL A 618 -39.25 6.09 5.60
CA VAL A 618 -38.50 5.87 4.36
C VAL A 618 -37.01 5.82 4.65
N PHE A 619 -36.51 6.79 5.42
CA PHE A 619 -35.09 6.88 5.76
C PHE A 619 -34.84 6.42 7.19
N ASP A 620 -33.96 5.46 7.36
CA ASP A 620 -33.43 5.05 8.68
C ASP A 620 -32.29 5.99 9.11
N ASP A 621 -31.47 6.41 8.15
CA ASP A 621 -30.44 7.44 8.36
C ASP A 621 -30.42 8.39 7.14
N LEU A 622 -30.26 9.67 7.41
CA LEU A 622 -30.03 10.71 6.41
C LEU A 622 -29.17 11.79 7.04
N LYS A 623 -27.94 11.93 6.54
CA LYS A 623 -26.95 12.88 7.04
C LYS A 623 -26.34 13.67 5.89
N PHE A 624 -26.36 14.99 6.01
CA PHE A 624 -25.66 15.91 5.10
C PHE A 624 -24.33 16.33 5.71
N ARG A 625 -23.26 16.38 4.90
CA ARG A 625 -21.91 16.77 5.32
C ARG A 625 -21.33 17.79 4.34
N ILE A 626 -20.60 18.75 4.88
CA ILE A 626 -19.83 19.73 4.11
C ILE A 626 -18.53 20.04 4.84
N GLY A 627 -17.43 20.13 4.09
CA GLY A 627 -16.12 20.41 4.66
C GLY A 627 -15.18 21.14 3.69
N TYR A 628 -14.28 21.88 4.26
CA TYR A 628 -13.16 22.49 3.57
C TYR A 628 -11.89 22.38 4.43
N GLY A 629 -10.78 22.05 3.82
CA GLY A 629 -9.51 22.02 4.52
C GLY A 629 -8.32 22.21 3.58
N VAL A 630 -7.20 22.54 4.18
CA VAL A 630 -5.92 22.67 3.50
C VAL A 630 -4.94 21.67 4.11
N SER A 631 -4.27 20.89 3.28
CA SER A 631 -3.17 19.99 3.64
C SER A 631 -1.92 20.35 2.84
N GLY A 632 -0.77 19.87 3.29
CA GLY A 632 0.50 20.01 2.59
C GLY A 632 0.97 18.67 2.03
N ASN A 633 2.06 18.70 1.25
CA ASN A 633 2.75 17.51 0.77
C ASN A 633 4.26 17.63 1.06
N SER A 634 4.70 16.93 2.12
CA SER A 634 6.11 16.83 2.50
C SER A 634 6.73 15.46 2.22
N LEU A 635 5.97 14.55 1.62
CA LEU A 635 6.47 13.21 1.31
C LEU A 635 7.39 13.25 0.09
N GLY A 636 8.40 12.39 0.05
CA GLY A 636 9.35 12.28 -1.06
C GLY A 636 10.31 13.47 -1.21
N PHE A 637 10.52 14.27 -0.15
CA PHE A 637 11.57 15.28 -0.12
C PHE A 637 12.90 14.73 0.34
N ASP A 638 13.96 15.12 -0.36
CA ASP A 638 15.31 15.05 0.15
C ASP A 638 15.50 16.09 1.27
N ALA A 639 16.24 15.73 2.31
CA ALA A 639 16.54 16.60 3.45
C ALA A 639 17.17 17.96 3.07
N TYR A 640 17.82 18.00 1.91
CA TYR A 640 18.57 19.17 1.39
C TYR A 640 17.92 19.80 0.16
N THR A 641 16.62 19.58 -0.09
CA THR A 641 15.92 20.07 -1.29
C THR A 641 16.05 21.58 -1.52
N ALA A 642 16.03 22.37 -0.41
CA ALA A 642 16.18 23.84 -0.52
C ALA A 642 17.63 24.33 -0.44
N GLN A 643 18.61 23.45 -0.32
CA GLN A 643 20.02 23.80 -0.10
C GLN A 643 20.84 23.56 -1.36
N GLN A 644 21.94 24.27 -1.46
CA GLN A 644 22.95 23.98 -2.47
C GLN A 644 23.73 22.75 -2.08
N THR A 645 23.85 21.81 -3.02
CA THR A 645 24.63 20.58 -2.83
C THR A 645 25.75 20.52 -3.86
N TYR A 646 26.80 19.79 -3.49
CA TYR A 646 27.96 19.54 -4.33
C TYR A 646 28.21 18.05 -4.43
N GLY A 647 28.68 17.60 -5.59
CA GLY A 647 29.07 16.21 -5.84
C GLY A 647 30.43 16.15 -6.51
N ALA A 648 31.01 14.96 -6.53
CA ALA A 648 32.23 14.69 -7.27
C ALA A 648 31.99 14.91 -8.79
N SER A 649 32.91 15.60 -9.45
CA SER A 649 32.81 15.95 -10.87
C SER A 649 34.17 15.85 -11.52
N GLY A 650 34.45 14.71 -12.16
CA GLY A 650 35.71 14.51 -12.90
C GLY A 650 37.00 14.59 -12.07
N TRP A 651 38.09 14.76 -12.75
CA TRP A 651 39.43 14.83 -12.17
C TRP A 651 40.15 16.07 -12.66
N PHE A 652 40.87 16.76 -11.76
CA PHE A 652 41.84 17.77 -12.08
C PHE A 652 43.23 17.19 -11.99
N THR A 653 43.96 17.15 -13.09
CA THR A 653 45.35 16.68 -13.10
C THR A 653 46.28 17.88 -13.02
N TYR A 654 47.01 17.92 -11.92
CA TYR A 654 48.09 18.87 -11.71
C TYR A 654 49.41 18.24 -12.16
N VAL A 655 50.12 18.91 -13.04
CA VAL A 655 51.45 18.53 -13.43
C VAL A 655 52.45 19.50 -12.75
N ASP A 656 53.30 18.94 -11.88
CA ASP A 656 54.32 19.74 -11.23
C ASP A 656 55.31 20.28 -12.27
N PRO A 657 55.42 21.62 -12.42
CA PRO A 657 56.22 22.20 -13.48
C PRO A 657 57.74 22.00 -13.27
N VAL A 658 58.18 21.61 -12.07
CA VAL A 658 59.59 21.37 -11.76
C VAL A 658 59.98 19.90 -11.97
N THR A 659 59.17 18.98 -11.51
CA THR A 659 59.45 17.54 -11.53
C THR A 659 58.82 16.82 -12.67
N GLY A 660 57.84 17.39 -13.39
CA GLY A 660 57.01 16.76 -14.40
C GLY A 660 56.06 15.68 -13.85
N SER A 661 56.01 15.50 -12.54
CA SER A 661 55.13 14.51 -11.90
C SER A 661 53.67 14.95 -11.99
N SER A 662 52.76 14.07 -12.34
CA SER A 662 51.34 14.37 -12.39
C SER A 662 50.62 13.79 -11.15
N SER A 663 49.72 14.57 -10.59
CA SER A 663 48.82 14.19 -9.51
C SER A 663 47.38 14.55 -9.88
N SER A 664 46.48 13.59 -9.73
CA SER A 664 45.05 13.79 -10.03
C SER A 664 44.23 13.95 -8.75
N TYR A 665 43.40 14.96 -8.74
CA TYR A 665 42.51 15.30 -7.61
C TYR A 665 41.05 15.29 -8.07
N ARG A 666 40.16 14.71 -7.26
CA ARG A 666 38.72 14.78 -7.48
C ARG A 666 38.24 16.25 -7.43
N THR A 667 37.50 16.67 -8.40
CA THR A 667 36.86 17.99 -8.39
C THR A 667 35.44 17.90 -7.85
N LEU A 668 34.91 19.03 -7.37
CA LEU A 668 33.53 19.16 -6.93
C LEU A 668 32.79 20.14 -7.84
N ALA A 669 31.57 19.77 -8.23
CA ALA A 669 30.66 20.66 -8.92
C ALA A 669 29.33 20.75 -8.17
N ALA A 670 28.61 21.85 -8.37
CA ALA A 670 27.26 21.98 -7.84
C ALA A 670 26.35 20.94 -8.49
N THR A 671 25.55 20.26 -7.66
CA THR A 671 24.55 19.26 -8.10
C THR A 671 23.11 19.78 -7.91
N LYS A 672 22.94 20.88 -7.19
CA LYS A 672 21.65 21.54 -6.95
C LYS A 672 21.89 23.01 -6.58
N ASN A 673 20.97 23.89 -6.98
CA ASN A 673 20.95 25.27 -6.55
C ASN A 673 20.17 25.45 -5.25
N ALA A 674 20.60 26.38 -4.39
CA ALA A 674 19.87 26.77 -3.20
C ALA A 674 18.61 27.58 -3.55
N ASN A 675 17.48 27.26 -2.92
CA ASN A 675 16.26 28.09 -2.96
C ASN A 675 15.78 28.40 -1.54
N PRO A 676 16.16 29.56 -0.95
CA PRO A 676 15.74 29.93 0.39
C PRO A 676 14.23 30.21 0.52
N ASP A 677 13.55 30.43 -0.60
CA ASP A 677 12.13 30.74 -0.68
C ASP A 677 11.27 29.52 -0.99
N LEU A 678 11.87 28.34 -1.14
CA LEU A 678 11.14 27.08 -1.34
C LEU A 678 10.14 26.86 -0.20
N LYS A 679 8.87 26.69 -0.56
CA LYS A 679 7.74 26.54 0.37
C LYS A 679 6.96 25.25 0.11
N TRP A 680 6.01 24.97 0.97
CA TRP A 680 5.14 23.80 0.93
C TRP A 680 4.20 23.81 -0.29
N GLU A 681 4.01 22.66 -0.95
CA GLU A 681 2.83 22.42 -1.79
C GLU A 681 1.59 22.48 -0.90
N ARG A 682 0.54 23.14 -1.36
CA ARG A 682 -0.70 23.34 -0.61
C ARG A 682 -1.90 22.81 -1.36
N THR A 683 -2.56 21.81 -0.78
CA THR A 683 -3.77 21.21 -1.36
C THR A 683 -4.99 21.66 -0.58
N GLY A 684 -5.82 22.50 -1.20
CA GLY A 684 -7.15 22.83 -0.70
C GLY A 684 -8.18 21.84 -1.24
N MET A 685 -9.08 21.34 -0.40
CA MET A 685 -10.16 20.43 -0.81
C MET A 685 -11.48 20.87 -0.21
N PHE A 686 -12.47 21.07 -1.07
CA PHE A 686 -13.87 21.21 -0.74
C PHE A 686 -14.58 19.87 -0.92
N ASN A 687 -15.41 19.44 0.04
CA ASN A 687 -16.14 18.18 0.00
C ASN A 687 -17.58 18.37 0.46
N VAL A 688 -18.54 17.76 -0.26
CA VAL A 688 -19.96 17.69 0.12
C VAL A 688 -20.42 16.26 0.00
N GLY A 689 -21.14 15.76 1.01
CA GLY A 689 -21.62 14.38 1.03
C GLY A 689 -23.01 14.22 1.62
N ILE A 690 -23.69 13.18 1.17
CA ILE A 690 -24.97 12.72 1.71
C ILE A 690 -24.82 11.25 2.05
N ASP A 691 -25.01 10.90 3.31
CA ASP A 691 -25.12 9.53 3.77
C ASP A 691 -26.60 9.19 3.93
N PHE A 692 -27.02 8.00 3.49
CA PHE A 692 -28.40 7.54 3.54
C PHE A 692 -28.52 6.08 3.95
N GLY A 693 -29.65 5.74 4.61
CA GLY A 693 -30.02 4.37 4.97
C GLY A 693 -31.50 4.14 4.76
N PHE A 694 -31.84 2.94 4.24
CA PHE A 694 -33.19 2.48 3.96
C PHE A 694 -33.40 1.04 4.42
N PHE A 695 -34.65 0.65 4.66
CA PHE A 695 -35.09 -0.73 4.95
C PHE A 695 -34.39 -1.34 6.19
N ASN A 696 -34.42 -0.62 7.32
CA ASN A 696 -33.68 -0.97 8.54
C ASN A 696 -32.17 -1.09 8.27
N ASN A 697 -31.60 -0.11 7.55
CA ASN A 697 -30.20 -0.05 7.11
C ASN A 697 -29.74 -1.25 6.28
N ARG A 698 -30.65 -2.04 5.69
CA ARG A 698 -30.30 -3.08 4.71
C ARG A 698 -29.78 -2.54 3.39
N LEU A 699 -30.04 -1.29 3.09
CA LEU A 699 -29.49 -0.52 2.00
C LEU A 699 -28.93 0.78 2.57
N THR A 700 -27.61 0.92 2.56
CA THR A 700 -26.94 2.15 2.97
C THR A 700 -26.05 2.66 1.86
N GLY A 701 -25.75 3.94 1.85
CA GLY A 701 -24.85 4.48 0.86
C GLY A 701 -24.41 5.89 1.15
N THR A 702 -23.47 6.34 0.33
CA THR A 702 -22.90 7.68 0.38
C THR A 702 -22.71 8.20 -1.03
N ILE A 703 -23.13 9.44 -1.26
CA ILE A 703 -22.83 10.20 -2.48
C ILE A 703 -21.97 11.37 -2.06
N GLU A 704 -20.82 11.56 -2.72
CA GLU A 704 -19.87 12.62 -2.43
C GLU A 704 -19.44 13.37 -3.69
N TYR A 705 -19.27 14.67 -3.57
CA TYR A 705 -18.62 15.55 -4.54
C TYR A 705 -17.40 16.19 -3.90
N TYR A 706 -16.29 16.28 -4.64
CA TYR A 706 -15.09 16.99 -4.20
C TYR A 706 -14.49 17.87 -5.30
N ASP A 707 -13.88 18.99 -4.88
CA ASP A 707 -12.98 19.84 -5.67
C ASP A 707 -11.67 19.98 -4.91
N LYS A 708 -10.59 19.36 -5.41
CA LYS A 708 -9.24 19.31 -4.82
C LYS A 708 -8.30 20.09 -5.72
N ARG A 709 -7.60 21.09 -5.16
CA ARG A 709 -6.63 21.92 -5.88
C ARG A 709 -5.32 21.99 -5.15
N THR A 710 -4.23 21.63 -5.84
CA THR A 710 -2.87 21.76 -5.33
C THR A 710 -2.19 22.92 -6.03
N LYS A 711 -1.75 23.89 -5.23
CA LYS A 711 -1.00 25.08 -5.64
C LYS A 711 0.44 24.98 -5.16
N ASP A 712 1.29 25.85 -5.74
CA ASP A 712 2.70 25.91 -5.36
C ASP A 712 3.41 24.56 -5.58
N LEU A 713 3.09 23.86 -6.68
CA LEU A 713 3.71 22.60 -7.03
C LEU A 713 5.22 22.74 -7.10
N ILE A 714 5.92 21.76 -6.54
CA ILE A 714 7.39 21.76 -6.50
C ILE A 714 7.92 20.93 -7.66
N TYR A 715 8.77 21.58 -8.48
CA TYR A 715 9.40 20.95 -9.61
C TYR A 715 10.74 21.62 -9.95
N ASP A 716 11.59 20.95 -10.74
CA ASP A 716 12.86 21.50 -11.19
C ASP A 716 12.68 22.30 -12.48
N TYR A 717 12.97 23.59 -12.43
CA TYR A 717 12.87 24.51 -13.54
C TYR A 717 14.24 24.83 -14.10
N PRO A 718 14.40 24.91 -15.44
CA PRO A 718 15.64 25.32 -16.06
C PRO A 718 15.97 26.77 -15.69
N VAL A 719 17.23 27.02 -15.37
CA VAL A 719 17.76 28.36 -15.05
C VAL A 719 19.07 28.61 -15.79
N SER A 720 19.39 29.87 -15.99
CA SER A 720 20.63 30.27 -16.68
C SER A 720 21.87 29.92 -15.84
N THR A 721 22.77 29.10 -16.40
CA THR A 721 24.06 28.75 -15.78
C THR A 721 25.03 29.95 -15.68
N ASN A 722 24.74 31.08 -16.33
CA ASN A 722 25.46 32.34 -16.13
C ASN A 722 25.17 32.97 -14.75
N ARG A 723 24.06 32.65 -14.15
CA ARG A 723 23.60 33.18 -12.86
C ARG A 723 23.67 32.16 -11.75
N TYR A 724 23.47 30.89 -12.06
CA TYR A 724 23.36 29.79 -11.12
C TYR A 724 24.40 28.72 -11.41
N PRO A 725 25.04 28.11 -10.42
CA PRO A 725 26.09 27.12 -10.65
C PRO A 725 25.57 25.75 -11.16
N TYR A 726 24.24 25.55 -11.18
CA TYR A 726 23.59 24.35 -11.68
C TYR A 726 22.43 24.71 -12.62
N GLY A 727 22.15 23.89 -13.64
CA GLY A 727 21.24 24.23 -14.75
C GLY A 727 19.74 24.21 -14.38
N THR A 728 19.37 23.72 -13.18
CA THR A 728 17.97 23.71 -12.71
C THR A 728 17.84 24.32 -11.32
N MET A 729 16.65 24.83 -11.02
CA MET A 729 16.23 25.34 -9.71
C MET A 729 14.97 24.63 -9.27
N THR A 730 14.99 23.98 -8.10
CA THR A 730 13.78 23.46 -7.47
C THR A 730 12.94 24.63 -6.96
N ALA A 731 11.74 24.83 -7.49
CA ALA A 731 10.90 26.00 -7.21
C ALA A 731 9.41 25.64 -7.13
N ASN A 732 8.64 26.51 -6.47
CA ASN A 732 7.18 26.36 -6.36
C ASN A 732 6.52 27.07 -7.54
N VAL A 733 6.02 26.31 -8.50
CA VAL A 733 5.33 26.80 -9.68
C VAL A 733 4.23 25.83 -10.07
N GLY A 734 3.14 26.36 -10.60
CA GLY A 734 2.09 25.52 -11.14
C GLY A 734 0.96 25.16 -10.18
N GLU A 735 -0.13 24.68 -10.78
CA GLU A 735 -1.36 24.28 -10.10
C GLU A 735 -1.99 23.08 -10.81
N ILE A 736 -2.49 22.09 -10.04
CA ILE A 736 -3.25 20.93 -10.52
C ILE A 736 -4.59 20.88 -9.80
N SER A 737 -5.66 20.52 -10.52
CA SER A 737 -6.97 20.26 -9.95
C SER A 737 -7.46 18.84 -10.19
N ASN A 738 -8.26 18.32 -9.25
CA ASN A 738 -9.01 17.08 -9.35
C ASN A 738 -10.44 17.33 -8.87
N LYS A 739 -11.44 17.04 -9.73
CA LYS A 739 -12.86 17.18 -9.39
C LYS A 739 -13.56 15.86 -9.65
N GLY A 740 -14.40 15.42 -8.73
CA GLY A 740 -15.02 14.12 -8.87
C GLY A 740 -16.29 13.92 -8.07
N ILE A 741 -16.98 12.84 -8.46
CA ILE A 741 -18.16 12.32 -7.79
C ILE A 741 -17.90 10.86 -7.41
N GLU A 742 -18.24 10.51 -6.19
CA GLU A 742 -18.08 9.16 -5.63
C GLU A 742 -19.45 8.66 -5.14
N LEU A 743 -19.75 7.40 -5.42
CA LEU A 743 -20.93 6.68 -4.96
C LEU A 743 -20.51 5.38 -4.30
N THR A 744 -20.97 5.14 -3.08
CA THR A 744 -20.90 3.83 -2.41
C THR A 744 -22.31 3.37 -2.09
N ILE A 745 -22.63 2.13 -2.43
CA ILE A 745 -23.87 1.46 -2.05
C ILE A 745 -23.52 0.15 -1.36
N ASN A 746 -23.98 -0.04 -0.14
CA ASN A 746 -23.91 -1.31 0.59
C ASN A 746 -25.32 -1.84 0.74
N ALA A 747 -25.55 -3.08 0.39
CA ALA A 747 -26.85 -3.72 0.50
C ALA A 747 -26.74 -5.13 1.04
N THR A 748 -27.76 -5.54 1.79
CA THR A 748 -28.01 -6.94 2.18
C THR A 748 -29.33 -7.39 1.55
N PRO A 749 -29.33 -7.75 0.23
CA PRO A 749 -30.56 -8.07 -0.49
C PRO A 749 -31.28 -9.28 0.07
N VAL A 750 -30.52 -10.29 0.49
CA VAL A 750 -31.05 -11.51 1.05
C VAL A 750 -30.43 -11.77 2.41
N MET A 751 -31.26 -11.96 3.41
CA MET A 751 -30.87 -12.33 4.76
C MET A 751 -31.87 -13.35 5.28
N THR A 752 -31.41 -14.58 5.49
CA THR A 752 -32.18 -15.67 6.06
C THR A 752 -31.38 -16.36 7.16
N ASN A 753 -31.97 -17.27 7.91
CA ASN A 753 -31.27 -17.99 9.00
C ASN A 753 -30.03 -18.77 8.53
N ASN A 754 -29.96 -19.16 7.28
CA ASN A 754 -28.86 -19.99 6.76
C ASN A 754 -28.09 -19.32 5.63
N PHE A 755 -28.61 -18.25 5.02
CA PHE A 755 -28.00 -17.62 3.86
C PHE A 755 -28.07 -16.10 3.98
N THR A 756 -26.90 -15.45 3.81
CA THR A 756 -26.78 -14.00 3.73
C THR A 756 -26.02 -13.62 2.47
N TRP A 757 -26.55 -12.64 1.75
CA TRP A 757 -25.86 -12.01 0.64
C TRP A 757 -25.64 -10.53 0.97
N ASN A 758 -24.38 -10.15 1.12
CA ASN A 758 -23.95 -8.76 1.23
C ASN A 758 -23.32 -8.34 -0.09
N THR A 759 -23.66 -7.15 -0.57
CA THR A 759 -23.08 -6.59 -1.79
C THR A 759 -22.70 -5.13 -1.59
N THR A 760 -21.54 -4.76 -2.13
CA THR A 760 -21.02 -3.39 -2.09
C THR A 760 -20.63 -2.94 -3.48
N LEU A 761 -21.19 -1.83 -3.94
CA LEU A 761 -20.85 -1.18 -5.20
C LEU A 761 -20.18 0.16 -4.92
N ASN A 762 -18.97 0.35 -5.45
CA ASN A 762 -18.23 1.61 -5.42
C ASN A 762 -18.05 2.12 -6.84
N ILE A 763 -18.39 3.38 -7.09
CA ILE A 763 -18.17 4.05 -8.38
C ILE A 763 -17.52 5.40 -8.08
N ALA A 764 -16.47 5.74 -8.84
CA ALA A 764 -15.85 7.06 -8.77
C ALA A 764 -15.54 7.58 -10.17
N HIS A 765 -15.86 8.85 -10.38
CA HIS A 765 -15.44 9.61 -11.56
C HIS A 765 -14.52 10.73 -11.10
N ASN A 766 -13.33 10.86 -11.73
CA ASN A 766 -12.37 11.92 -11.47
C ASN A 766 -11.97 12.61 -12.77
N LYS A 767 -11.90 13.95 -12.73
CA LYS A 767 -11.33 14.79 -13.80
C LYS A 767 -10.09 15.49 -13.24
N ASN A 768 -8.90 15.07 -13.70
CA ASN A 768 -7.63 15.71 -13.42
C ASN A 768 -7.34 16.78 -14.48
N ASN A 769 -6.75 17.92 -14.09
CA ASN A 769 -6.35 18.99 -14.97
C ASN A 769 -5.13 19.73 -14.44
N VAL A 770 -4.16 19.99 -15.31
CA VAL A 770 -3.04 20.91 -15.05
C VAL A 770 -3.55 22.32 -15.32
N GLU A 771 -3.67 23.13 -14.30
CA GLU A 771 -4.22 24.50 -14.39
C GLU A 771 -3.13 25.49 -14.80
N SER A 772 -1.89 25.30 -14.32
CA SER A 772 -0.74 26.14 -14.66
C SER A 772 0.58 25.40 -14.49
N LEU A 773 1.56 25.71 -15.34
CA LEU A 773 2.95 25.26 -15.28
C LEU A 773 3.94 26.40 -15.15
N SER A 774 3.48 27.64 -15.15
CA SER A 774 4.31 28.83 -15.18
C SER A 774 3.89 29.87 -14.15
N ASN A 775 4.81 30.75 -13.78
CA ASN A 775 4.57 31.97 -13.01
C ASN A 775 5.44 33.09 -13.53
N ASP A 776 5.44 34.27 -12.88
CA ASP A 776 6.19 35.45 -13.30
C ASP A 776 7.71 35.24 -13.38
N THR A 777 8.26 34.24 -12.71
CA THR A 777 9.71 33.98 -12.62
C THR A 777 10.14 32.80 -13.47
N TYR A 778 9.31 31.75 -13.52
CA TYR A 778 9.60 30.48 -14.19
C TYR A 778 8.52 30.21 -15.22
N SER A 779 8.92 30.00 -16.47
CA SER A 779 8.00 29.73 -17.57
C SER A 779 8.37 28.44 -18.27
N VAL A 780 7.40 27.57 -18.44
CA VAL A 780 7.48 26.32 -19.19
C VAL A 780 6.16 26.08 -19.90
N ASN A 781 6.18 25.99 -21.23
CA ASN A 781 4.97 25.74 -22.01
C ASN A 781 4.47 24.30 -21.86
N TYR A 782 5.41 23.34 -21.90
CA TYR A 782 5.14 21.92 -21.72
C TYR A 782 6.40 21.18 -21.27
N ARG A 783 6.24 19.94 -20.85
CA ARG A 783 7.32 18.99 -20.60
C ARG A 783 6.95 17.64 -21.16
N ASP A 784 7.88 17.04 -21.89
CA ASP A 784 7.74 15.70 -22.42
C ASP A 784 8.37 14.68 -21.48
N TYR A 785 7.71 13.54 -21.33
CA TYR A 785 8.13 12.43 -20.49
C TYR A 785 7.50 11.11 -20.98
N GLY A 786 7.83 10.00 -20.31
CA GLY A 786 7.30 8.68 -20.68
C GLY A 786 7.95 8.17 -21.98
N ASN A 787 9.29 8.08 -21.96
CA ASN A 787 10.00 7.38 -23.03
C ASN A 787 9.63 5.89 -22.97
N PRO A 788 9.08 5.29 -24.04
CA PRO A 788 8.74 3.88 -24.08
C PRO A 788 9.94 2.96 -24.16
N ASP A 789 11.16 3.50 -24.42
CA ASP A 789 12.42 2.77 -24.60
C ASP A 789 12.32 1.57 -25.56
N VAL A 790 11.55 1.75 -26.63
CA VAL A 790 11.45 0.75 -27.72
C VAL A 790 12.43 1.09 -28.84
N GLY A 791 13.01 0.06 -29.46
CA GLY A 791 13.98 0.19 -30.55
C GLY A 791 13.47 1.11 -31.65
N GLY A 792 14.31 2.07 -32.08
CA GLY A 792 13.98 3.11 -33.05
C GLY A 792 13.27 4.34 -32.46
N TYR A 793 12.66 4.24 -31.28
CA TYR A 793 11.93 5.32 -30.60
C TYR A 793 12.55 5.71 -29.24
N ALA A 794 13.75 5.27 -28.94
CA ALA A 794 14.42 5.43 -27.63
C ALA A 794 14.61 6.88 -27.18
N THR A 795 14.49 7.85 -28.06
CA THR A 795 14.60 9.29 -27.73
C THR A 795 13.25 10.02 -27.72
N THR A 796 12.14 9.33 -28.04
CA THR A 796 10.83 9.96 -28.19
C THR A 796 9.98 9.77 -26.95
N ASN A 797 9.61 10.86 -26.30
CA ASN A 797 8.65 10.84 -25.21
C ASN A 797 7.23 10.82 -25.76
N VAL A 798 6.36 9.97 -25.22
CA VAL A 798 4.98 9.77 -25.71
C VAL A 798 3.93 10.48 -24.84
N GLN A 799 4.35 11.10 -23.75
CA GLN A 799 3.45 11.87 -22.88
C GLN A 799 3.92 13.32 -22.78
N ARG A 800 2.96 14.22 -22.65
CA ARG A 800 3.22 15.68 -22.53
C ARG A 800 2.43 16.26 -21.36
N LEU A 801 3.13 16.84 -20.39
CA LEU A 801 2.56 17.67 -19.36
C LEU A 801 2.33 19.08 -19.93
N MET A 802 1.08 19.51 -19.99
CA MET A 802 0.70 20.80 -20.55
C MET A 802 -0.56 21.36 -19.86
N GLU A 803 -0.68 22.67 -19.83
CA GLU A 803 -1.86 23.34 -19.28
C GLU A 803 -3.15 22.93 -20.01
N GLY A 804 -4.24 22.80 -19.26
CA GLY A 804 -5.56 22.39 -19.79
C GLY A 804 -5.69 20.91 -20.13
N SER A 805 -4.71 20.08 -19.72
CA SER A 805 -4.69 18.64 -19.96
C SER A 805 -4.46 17.87 -18.64
N PRO A 806 -4.88 16.59 -18.55
CA PRO A 806 -4.56 15.78 -17.39
C PRO A 806 -3.08 15.41 -17.34
N VAL A 807 -2.56 15.14 -16.16
CA VAL A 807 -1.27 14.46 -16.01
C VAL A 807 -1.38 13.08 -16.68
N GLY A 808 -0.36 12.66 -17.43
CA GLY A 808 -0.42 11.42 -18.21
C GLY A 808 -1.14 11.56 -19.55
N GLN A 809 -1.22 12.77 -20.11
CA GLN A 809 -1.73 13.01 -21.45
C GLN A 809 -0.78 12.42 -22.47
N PHE A 810 -1.24 11.46 -23.27
CA PHE A 810 -0.49 10.99 -24.43
C PHE A 810 -0.47 12.06 -25.52
N TYR A 811 0.72 12.31 -26.05
CA TYR A 811 0.97 13.32 -27.07
C TYR A 811 1.91 12.72 -28.12
N VAL A 812 1.34 12.18 -29.18
CA VAL A 812 2.01 11.32 -30.15
C VAL A 812 1.64 11.67 -31.58
N TRP A 813 2.40 11.14 -32.53
CA TRP A 813 2.02 11.16 -33.93
C TRP A 813 0.85 10.23 -34.18
N GLU A 814 -0.09 10.65 -35.00
CA GLU A 814 -1.23 9.83 -35.42
C GLU A 814 -0.85 9.06 -36.68
N TRP A 815 -0.74 7.73 -36.53
CA TRP A 815 -0.43 6.86 -37.66
C TRP A 815 -1.58 6.81 -38.66
N ALA A 816 -1.27 7.07 -39.98
CA ALA A 816 -2.24 7.16 -41.06
C ALA A 816 -2.23 5.94 -42.01
N GLY A 817 -1.27 5.03 -41.84
CA GLY A 817 -1.14 3.83 -42.68
C GLY A 817 0.29 3.59 -43.16
N TYR A 818 0.40 2.92 -44.31
CA TYR A 818 1.67 2.65 -44.98
C TYR A 818 1.68 3.34 -46.36
N ASN A 819 2.85 3.79 -46.79
CA ASN A 819 3.07 4.23 -48.17
C ASN A 819 3.24 3.03 -49.12
N GLU A 820 3.47 3.33 -50.43
CA GLU A 820 3.62 2.28 -51.44
C GLU A 820 4.87 1.40 -51.22
N ASP A 821 5.86 1.91 -50.51
CA ASP A 821 7.09 1.17 -50.16
C ASP A 821 7.01 0.40 -48.84
N GLY A 822 5.84 0.44 -48.17
CA GLY A 822 5.60 -0.24 -46.86
C GLY A 822 6.11 0.56 -45.69
N GLY A 823 6.58 1.80 -45.84
CA GLY A 823 6.95 2.70 -44.78
C GLY A 823 5.74 3.31 -44.06
N SER A 824 5.82 3.51 -42.75
CA SER A 824 4.74 4.15 -41.97
C SER A 824 4.59 5.63 -42.39
N ILE A 825 3.32 6.06 -42.57
CA ILE A 825 2.93 7.43 -42.77
C ILE A 825 2.07 7.93 -41.62
N PHE A 826 2.19 9.21 -41.33
CA PHE A 826 1.53 9.87 -40.20
C PHE A 826 0.73 11.06 -40.70
N ASN A 827 -0.27 11.48 -39.95
CA ASN A 827 -0.99 12.71 -40.23
C ASN A 827 -0.04 13.92 -40.13
N ASP A 828 -0.07 14.80 -41.13
CA ASP A 828 0.72 16.04 -41.28
C ASP A 828 -0.19 17.23 -41.00
N TYR A 829 0.27 18.14 -40.13
CA TYR A 829 -0.52 19.27 -39.66
C TYR A 829 0.20 20.58 -39.85
N ASP A 830 -0.52 21.63 -40.24
CA ASP A 830 0.00 22.96 -40.31
C ASP A 830 0.24 23.57 -38.89
N THR A 831 0.85 24.76 -38.87
CA THR A 831 1.13 25.50 -37.61
C THR A 831 -0.15 25.93 -36.86
N GLU A 832 -1.31 25.93 -37.54
CA GLU A 832 -2.62 26.24 -36.96
C GLU A 832 -3.31 25.00 -36.42
N GLY A 833 -2.76 23.81 -36.67
CA GLY A 833 -3.27 22.50 -36.22
C GLY A 833 -4.30 21.87 -37.13
N ASN A 834 -4.42 22.32 -38.38
CA ASN A 834 -5.29 21.71 -39.38
C ASN A 834 -4.55 20.57 -40.10
N LEU A 835 -5.25 19.47 -40.34
CA LEU A 835 -4.74 18.34 -41.11
C LEU A 835 -4.54 18.77 -42.56
N ILE A 836 -3.31 18.72 -43.07
CA ILE A 836 -2.94 19.14 -44.47
C ILE A 836 -2.60 17.93 -45.34
N GLY A 837 -2.34 16.76 -44.76
CA GLY A 837 -1.99 15.56 -45.52
C GLY A 837 -1.39 14.46 -44.65
N THR A 838 -0.51 13.69 -45.26
CA THR A 838 0.27 12.65 -44.58
C THR A 838 1.76 12.81 -44.89
N THR A 839 2.63 12.44 -43.95
CA THR A 839 4.09 12.50 -44.08
C THR A 839 4.73 11.23 -43.59
N ASP A 840 5.85 10.82 -44.15
CA ASP A 840 6.74 9.77 -43.70
C ASP A 840 7.86 10.28 -42.78
N ALA A 841 7.95 11.60 -42.61
CA ALA A 841 8.92 12.29 -41.75
C ALA A 841 8.22 13.26 -40.78
N PRO A 842 7.41 12.74 -39.81
CA PRO A 842 6.65 13.62 -38.91
C PRO A 842 7.59 14.40 -37.97
N ASP A 843 7.25 15.66 -37.68
CA ASP A 843 7.95 16.48 -36.72
C ASP A 843 7.18 16.68 -35.40
N ASP A 844 7.67 17.50 -34.47
CA ASP A 844 6.98 17.77 -33.19
C ASP A 844 5.64 18.51 -33.38
N GLY A 845 5.50 19.26 -34.49
CA GLY A 845 4.27 19.95 -34.88
C GLY A 845 3.12 19.02 -35.25
N ASP A 846 3.41 17.77 -35.65
CA ASP A 846 2.42 16.76 -36.04
C ASP A 846 1.86 15.97 -34.87
N ARG A 847 2.45 16.10 -33.68
CA ARG A 847 1.99 15.38 -32.50
C ARG A 847 0.66 15.91 -31.97
N ARG A 848 -0.21 15.03 -31.57
CA ARG A 848 -1.58 15.34 -31.08
C ARG A 848 -1.91 14.62 -29.76
N LYS A 849 -2.96 15.11 -29.09
CA LYS A 849 -3.51 14.49 -27.87
C LYS A 849 -4.24 13.19 -28.24
N ALA A 850 -3.70 12.07 -27.80
CA ALA A 850 -4.23 10.73 -28.10
C ALA A 850 -4.91 10.02 -26.91
N GLY A 851 -5.32 10.76 -25.89
CA GLY A 851 -5.93 10.20 -24.69
C GLY A 851 -5.09 10.40 -23.42
N SER A 852 -5.47 9.77 -22.33
CA SER A 852 -4.80 9.93 -21.04
C SER A 852 -4.63 8.58 -20.34
N ALA A 853 -3.50 8.42 -19.64
CA ALA A 853 -3.23 7.26 -18.78
C ALA A 853 -4.11 7.24 -17.50
N GLN A 854 -4.76 8.35 -17.16
CA GLN A 854 -5.62 8.44 -15.97
C GLN A 854 -7.00 7.84 -16.25
N PRO A 855 -7.49 6.92 -15.40
CA PRO A 855 -8.84 6.38 -15.54
C PRO A 855 -9.89 7.47 -15.28
N LYS A 856 -10.86 7.62 -16.20
CA LYS A 856 -11.97 8.59 -16.04
C LYS A 856 -13.01 8.10 -15.03
N VAL A 857 -13.26 6.79 -15.01
CA VAL A 857 -14.21 6.13 -14.11
C VAL A 857 -13.56 4.88 -13.56
N THR A 858 -13.71 4.66 -12.26
CA THR A 858 -13.35 3.42 -11.57
C THR A 858 -14.57 2.86 -10.89
N PHE A 859 -14.72 1.54 -10.87
CA PHE A 859 -15.78 0.88 -10.12
C PHE A 859 -15.25 -0.40 -9.47
N GLY A 860 -15.87 -0.79 -8.36
CA GLY A 860 -15.64 -2.05 -7.69
C GLY A 860 -16.97 -2.63 -7.24
N TRP A 861 -17.23 -3.89 -7.55
CA TRP A 861 -18.45 -4.58 -7.15
C TRP A 861 -18.10 -5.85 -6.38
N ASN A 862 -18.32 -5.80 -5.08
CA ASN A 862 -18.00 -6.88 -4.16
C ASN A 862 -19.28 -7.60 -3.74
N ASN A 863 -19.23 -8.93 -3.71
CA ASN A 863 -20.31 -9.78 -3.27
C ASN A 863 -19.79 -10.81 -2.26
N ALA A 864 -20.42 -10.90 -1.11
CA ALA A 864 -20.14 -11.89 -0.08
C ALA A 864 -21.40 -12.73 0.16
N PHE A 865 -21.29 -14.02 -0.08
CA PHE A 865 -22.35 -15.00 0.15
C PHE A 865 -21.93 -15.88 1.31
N THR A 866 -22.75 -15.93 2.34
CA THR A 866 -22.52 -16.80 3.49
C THR A 866 -23.65 -17.82 3.58
N TYR A 867 -23.33 -19.09 3.54
CA TYR A 867 -24.28 -20.19 3.74
C TYR A 867 -23.79 -21.10 4.87
N LYS A 868 -24.43 -21.00 6.04
CA LYS A 868 -23.99 -21.66 7.27
C LYS A 868 -22.52 -21.35 7.58
N ASN A 869 -21.63 -22.35 7.47
CA ASN A 869 -20.19 -22.26 7.72
C ASN A 869 -19.35 -22.03 6.44
N TRP A 870 -20.02 -21.87 5.29
CA TRP A 870 -19.36 -21.62 4.01
C TRP A 870 -19.48 -20.14 3.64
N SER A 871 -18.41 -19.58 3.16
CA SER A 871 -18.40 -18.22 2.60
C SER A 871 -17.79 -18.25 1.21
N LEU A 872 -18.37 -17.44 0.32
CA LEU A 872 -17.89 -17.19 -1.03
C LEU A 872 -17.85 -15.67 -1.22
N THR A 873 -16.69 -15.16 -1.60
CA THR A 873 -16.55 -13.76 -1.98
C THR A 873 -16.21 -13.68 -3.45
N ALA A 874 -16.92 -12.79 -4.18
CA ALA A 874 -16.67 -12.48 -5.58
C ALA A 874 -16.46 -10.97 -5.72
N PHE A 875 -15.38 -10.61 -6.40
CA PHE A 875 -14.98 -9.23 -6.69
C PHE A 875 -14.84 -9.05 -8.22
#